data_fbb89aaf9312cd17bc378e09c185b591
#
_entry.id   fbb89aaf9312cd17bc378e09c185b591
#
_cell.length_a   1.000
_cell.length_b   1.000
_cell.length_c   1.000
_cell.angle_alpha   90.00
_cell.angle_beta   90.00
_cell.angle_gamma   90.00
#
_symmetry.space_group_name_H-M   'P 1'
#
loop_
_entity.id
_entity.type
_entity.pdbx_description
1 polymer ?
#
loop_
_entity_poly.entity_id
_entity_poly.type
_entity_poly.pdbx_seq_one_letter_code
_entity_poly.pdbx_strand_id
1 'polypeptide(L)'
;MINKFRYIIFLTLTTNSLFPYLFLLFLMSLVICFGMLSYYSGLFSAEALKAEGIDNLLGGGFIDAFWWSLKHVLDPGALSENYGAPVGVIIFALLNSMMGLALTGGLIGLIVNSLQNSLESAKQGISSIDEEGHLIILGWNRKAPSLIKQFFLLNTPQRVVILSGSSPQHVQTILKAEGVDQKNKKILVLTGLTTSAAVLDRIGVSKAAHIIILAEGQGLKDSYSDVNTINSLMVIESKLTAQTKVNVVAEIVNAERLGIANIASPSPLVCTSLLMSRTMVQCARNPGYARVYSKLFSSAEIGFELFSCVNLEGALFADACLMITNATVIGVSWVKKLDDGSLKRVTVLNPEPDYDLAEDDQLVVINRRNSTVRFDPDLKVALKGNLRQLLDRPKISDILIFSSSPNLSAIINELGLNSSSQITVTVACRNATNIVSSFDENIALNGGARRSLPESITIVPMEFDLNRRWSLEQFDLSDYDSIFVLADESVSNVDADSSTAMIMLLLEDVFRKGGVVPPIVVELLDSKTKDLLKHSTIIDSVISTEFVSAILLQVATNPFLESIYSELINAGGIEMGFRPLDNYNMLGKSMGYSDYLSHAFAVNELIIGYQLGDGPDAEVILNPDRSTFPSLNSRDRLIVLAQQLYT
;
A
#
# COMPACT_ATOMS: atom_id res chain seq x y z
N MET A 1 33.60 -22.03 44.47
CA MET A 1 32.83 -23.17 43.96
C MET A 1 31.35 -22.84 43.77
N ILE A 2 30.70 -22.25 44.77
CA ILE A 2 29.26 -21.89 44.77
C ILE A 2 28.89 -20.96 43.58
N ASN A 3 29.72 -19.96 43.27
CA ASN A 3 29.43 -19.00 42.16
C ASN A 3 29.54 -19.65 40.77
N LYS A 4 30.45 -20.60 40.57
CA LYS A 4 30.52 -21.38 39.31
C LYS A 4 29.29 -22.30 39.13
N PHE A 5 28.83 -22.91 40.22
CA PHE A 5 27.64 -23.77 40.18
C PHE A 5 26.36 -22.95 39.88
N ARG A 6 26.20 -21.80 40.53
CA ARG A 6 25.10 -20.87 40.25
C ARG A 6 25.13 -20.37 38.79
N TYR A 7 26.31 -20.09 38.26
CA TYR A 7 26.48 -19.65 36.84
C TYR A 7 26.13 -20.76 35.86
N ILE A 8 26.56 -22.01 36.13
CA ILE A 8 26.23 -23.19 35.29
C ILE A 8 24.73 -23.45 35.30
N ILE A 9 24.07 -23.39 36.45
CA ILE A 9 22.61 -23.55 36.58
C ILE A 9 21.92 -22.41 35.78
N PHE A 10 22.35 -21.18 35.96
CA PHE A 10 21.79 -20.03 35.21
C PHE A 10 21.94 -20.21 33.70
N LEU A 11 23.13 -20.61 33.25
CA LEU A 11 23.41 -20.84 31.83
C LEU A 11 22.51 -21.97 31.26
N THR A 12 22.38 -23.08 31.99
CA THR A 12 21.57 -24.21 31.53
C THR A 12 20.06 -23.92 31.55
N LEU A 13 19.60 -23.12 32.53
CA LEU A 13 18.21 -22.62 32.57
C LEU A 13 17.86 -21.67 31.45
N THR A 14 18.84 -20.90 30.98
CA THR A 14 18.61 -19.89 29.91
C THR A 14 18.82 -20.43 28.50
N THR A 15 19.66 -21.48 28.34
CA THR A 15 20.00 -22.01 27.01
C THR A 15 19.14 -23.18 26.57
N ASN A 16 18.52 -23.90 27.50
CA ASN A 16 17.79 -25.12 27.16
C ASN A 16 16.33 -25.04 27.64
N SER A 17 15.39 -24.92 26.72
CA SER A 17 13.95 -24.76 27.01
C SER A 17 13.34 -25.97 27.72
N LEU A 18 13.94 -27.16 27.57
CA LEU A 18 13.47 -28.42 28.21
C LEU A 18 14.03 -28.60 29.62
N PHE A 19 15.12 -27.92 29.97
CA PHE A 19 15.80 -28.11 31.26
C PHE A 19 14.88 -27.86 32.49
N PRO A 20 14.05 -26.82 32.55
CA PRO A 20 13.16 -26.61 33.70
C PRO A 20 12.19 -27.77 33.92
N TYR A 21 11.67 -28.37 32.87
CA TYR A 21 10.77 -29.52 32.94
C TYR A 21 11.48 -30.78 33.42
N LEU A 22 12.68 -31.05 32.88
CA LEU A 22 13.51 -32.18 33.29
C LEU A 22 13.97 -32.03 34.75
N PHE A 23 14.28 -30.82 35.18
CA PHE A 23 14.66 -30.53 36.57
C PHE A 23 13.50 -30.73 37.51
N LEU A 24 12.27 -30.31 37.17
CA LEU A 24 11.07 -30.57 37.96
C LEU A 24 10.74 -32.08 38.03
N LEU A 25 10.89 -32.78 36.91
CA LEU A 25 10.69 -34.24 36.88
C LEU A 25 11.72 -34.97 37.73
N PHE A 26 12.96 -34.50 37.74
CA PHE A 26 14.01 -35.01 38.65
C PHE A 26 13.65 -34.77 40.12
N LEU A 27 13.21 -33.52 40.47
CA LEU A 27 12.76 -33.22 41.83
C LEU A 27 11.54 -34.04 42.22
N MET A 28 10.59 -34.27 41.33
CA MET A 28 9.43 -35.14 41.56
C MET A 28 9.86 -36.57 41.85
N SER A 29 10.82 -37.12 41.08
CA SER A 29 11.36 -38.47 41.35
C SER A 29 12.05 -38.53 42.70
N LEU A 30 12.76 -37.48 43.12
CA LEU A 30 13.45 -37.41 44.41
C LEU A 30 12.45 -37.36 45.58
N VAL A 31 11.32 -36.63 45.44
CA VAL A 31 10.24 -36.60 46.44
C VAL A 31 9.56 -37.98 46.55
N ILE A 32 9.29 -38.64 45.40
CA ILE A 32 8.75 -39.98 45.39
C ILE A 32 9.71 -40.96 46.11
N CYS A 33 11.02 -40.90 45.81
CA CYS A 33 12.04 -41.69 46.48
C CYS A 33 12.09 -41.42 48.00
N PHE A 34 11.96 -40.15 48.41
CA PHE A 34 11.89 -39.77 49.82
C PHE A 34 10.66 -40.39 50.49
N GLY A 35 9.48 -40.35 49.88
CA GLY A 35 8.27 -40.98 50.37
C GLY A 35 8.42 -42.49 50.45
N MET A 36 9.03 -43.16 49.48
CA MET A 36 9.33 -44.57 49.47
C MET A 36 10.31 -44.92 50.60
N LEU A 37 11.36 -44.15 50.83
CA LEU A 37 12.33 -44.33 51.87
C LEU A 37 11.66 -44.23 53.24
N SER A 38 10.74 -43.30 53.43
CA SER A 38 9.95 -43.11 54.63
C SER A 38 9.09 -44.35 54.92
N TYR A 39 8.45 -44.90 53.88
CA TYR A 39 7.66 -46.12 53.96
C TYR A 39 8.51 -47.32 54.44
N TYR A 40 9.72 -47.49 53.89
CA TYR A 40 10.63 -48.59 54.27
C TYR A 40 11.41 -48.37 55.59
N SER A 41 11.35 -47.17 56.19
CA SER A 41 12.13 -46.86 57.42
C SER A 41 11.66 -47.53 58.68
N GLY A 42 10.62 -48.39 58.64
CA GLY A 42 10.03 -49.07 59.80
C GLY A 42 9.16 -48.18 60.67
N LEU A 43 8.93 -46.95 60.29
CA LEU A 43 8.01 -46.03 61.00
C LEU A 43 6.54 -46.40 60.79
N PHE A 44 6.26 -47.27 59.83
CA PHE A 44 4.93 -47.74 59.50
C PHE A 44 4.69 -49.10 60.16
N SER A 45 3.89 -49.11 61.24
CA SER A 45 3.43 -50.36 61.84
C SER A 45 2.31 -50.97 60.96
N ALA A 46 2.11 -52.33 61.14
CA ALA A 46 1.01 -53.02 60.46
C ALA A 46 -0.38 -52.40 60.76
N GLU A 47 -0.55 -51.80 61.94
CA GLU A 47 -1.78 -51.05 62.30
C GLU A 47 -1.93 -49.71 61.56
N ALA A 48 -0.84 -49.00 61.34
CA ALA A 48 -0.85 -47.75 60.58
C ALA A 48 -1.13 -48.01 59.09
N LEU A 49 -0.65 -49.07 58.50
CA LEU A 49 -0.93 -49.48 57.13
C LEU A 49 -2.40 -49.92 56.93
N LYS A 50 -3.00 -50.58 57.94
CA LYS A 50 -4.44 -50.92 57.95
C LYS A 50 -5.32 -49.68 57.98
N ALA A 51 -4.92 -48.66 58.73
CA ALA A 51 -5.65 -47.43 58.85
C ALA A 51 -5.68 -46.66 57.46
N GLU A 52 -4.67 -46.86 56.59
CA GLU A 52 -4.58 -46.27 55.27
C GLU A 52 -5.23 -47.13 54.16
N GLY A 53 -5.85 -48.25 54.45
CA GLY A 53 -6.50 -49.14 53.50
C GLY A 53 -5.54 -49.81 52.50
N ILE A 54 -4.25 -49.80 52.79
CA ILE A 54 -3.20 -50.35 51.90
C ILE A 54 -3.08 -51.87 52.07
N ASP A 55 -3.63 -52.43 53.18
CA ASP A 55 -3.51 -53.83 53.58
C ASP A 55 -4.11 -54.84 52.57
N ASN A 56 -4.89 -54.40 51.62
CA ASN A 56 -5.62 -55.27 50.70
C ASN A 56 -5.13 -55.28 49.26
N LEU A 57 -4.15 -54.45 48.88
CA LEU A 57 -3.85 -54.33 47.48
C LEU A 57 -2.63 -55.07 46.94
N LEU A 58 -1.49 -55.17 47.69
CA LEU A 58 -0.25 -55.70 47.09
C LEU A 58 0.80 -56.27 48.06
N GLY A 59 0.49 -56.50 49.33
CA GLY A 59 1.37 -57.28 50.29
C GLY A 59 2.61 -56.56 50.81
N GLY A 60 2.62 -55.22 50.90
CA GLY A 60 3.69 -54.43 51.53
C GLY A 60 4.99 -54.30 50.71
N GLY A 61 4.90 -54.39 49.40
CA GLY A 61 6.06 -54.36 48.50
C GLY A 61 6.44 -52.98 47.97
N PHE A 62 7.42 -52.95 47.07
CA PHE A 62 7.92 -51.76 46.40
C PHE A 62 6.79 -50.92 45.74
N ILE A 63 5.82 -51.60 45.14
CA ILE A 63 4.71 -50.96 44.43
C ILE A 63 3.81 -50.17 45.39
N ASP A 64 3.58 -50.70 46.58
CA ASP A 64 2.76 -50.03 47.59
C ASP A 64 3.45 -48.81 48.16
N ALA A 65 4.76 -48.86 48.37
CA ALA A 65 5.56 -47.70 48.78
C ALA A 65 5.58 -46.62 47.73
N PHE A 66 5.74 -47.05 46.48
CA PHE A 66 5.67 -46.08 45.32
C PHE A 66 4.29 -45.45 45.22
N TRP A 67 3.22 -46.26 45.30
CA TRP A 67 1.84 -45.75 45.22
C TRP A 67 1.50 -44.81 46.39
N TRP A 68 1.91 -45.14 47.58
CA TRP A 68 1.72 -44.28 48.76
C TRP A 68 2.42 -42.95 48.60
N SER A 69 3.66 -42.94 48.15
CA SER A 69 4.40 -41.69 47.89
C SER A 69 3.76 -40.88 46.78
N LEU A 70 3.43 -41.53 45.66
CA LEU A 70 2.81 -40.87 44.51
C LEU A 70 1.44 -40.24 44.85
N LYS A 71 0.63 -40.93 45.63
CA LYS A 71 -0.68 -40.49 46.13
C LYS A 71 -0.53 -39.17 46.90
N HIS A 72 0.38 -39.11 47.89
CA HIS A 72 0.61 -37.91 48.69
C HIS A 72 1.26 -36.76 47.92
N VAL A 73 1.95 -37.03 46.81
CA VAL A 73 2.50 -36.02 45.93
C VAL A 73 1.42 -35.41 45.05
N LEU A 74 0.50 -36.23 44.52
CA LEU A 74 -0.52 -35.78 43.55
C LEU A 74 -1.80 -35.30 44.19
N ASP A 75 -2.18 -35.88 45.35
CA ASP A 75 -3.41 -35.54 46.05
C ASP A 75 -3.13 -35.07 47.51
N PRO A 76 -3.14 -33.75 47.73
CA PRO A 76 -3.00 -33.20 49.08
C PRO A 76 -4.10 -33.66 50.05
N GLY A 77 -5.27 -34.11 49.54
CA GLY A 77 -6.37 -34.67 50.32
C GLY A 77 -6.04 -36.00 50.95
N ALA A 78 -5.06 -36.76 50.41
CA ALA A 78 -4.57 -38.01 50.95
C ALA A 78 -4.04 -37.89 52.40
N LEU A 79 -3.67 -36.68 52.85
CA LEU A 79 -3.26 -36.40 54.21
C LEU A 79 -4.38 -36.71 55.22
N SER A 80 -5.65 -36.52 54.86
CA SER A 80 -6.79 -36.78 55.73
C SER A 80 -6.99 -38.26 56.06
N GLU A 81 -6.50 -39.15 55.21
CA GLU A 81 -6.56 -40.63 55.45
C GLU A 81 -5.60 -41.08 56.55
N ASN A 82 -4.58 -40.25 56.85
CA ASN A 82 -3.61 -40.52 57.89
C ASN A 82 -4.11 -40.10 59.33
N TYR A 83 -5.38 -39.74 59.46
CA TYR A 83 -5.95 -39.33 60.71
C TYR A 83 -6.01 -40.57 61.67
N GLY A 84 -5.31 -40.51 62.84
CA GLY A 84 -5.18 -41.59 63.77
C GLY A 84 -3.93 -42.47 63.63
N ALA A 85 -3.10 -42.24 62.60
CA ALA A 85 -1.81 -42.85 62.38
C ALA A 85 -0.77 -42.36 63.43
N PRO A 86 0.33 -43.11 63.72
CA PRO A 86 1.43 -42.64 64.55
C PRO A 86 1.97 -41.25 64.08
N VAL A 87 2.36 -40.37 65.03
CA VAL A 87 2.79 -39.04 64.82
C VAL A 87 3.91 -38.93 63.73
N GLY A 88 4.83 -39.91 63.69
CA GLY A 88 5.87 -39.98 62.68
C GLY A 88 5.32 -40.12 61.25
N VAL A 89 4.31 -40.95 61.05
CA VAL A 89 3.65 -41.20 59.78
C VAL A 89 2.97 -39.90 59.33
N ILE A 90 2.26 -39.22 60.22
CA ILE A 90 1.58 -37.95 59.92
C ILE A 90 2.58 -36.85 59.48
N ILE A 91 3.73 -36.75 60.17
CA ILE A 91 4.79 -35.80 59.85
C ILE A 91 5.37 -36.08 58.45
N PHE A 92 5.68 -37.34 58.15
CA PHE A 92 6.23 -37.72 56.84
C PHE A 92 5.19 -37.53 55.71
N ALA A 93 3.93 -37.90 55.94
CA ALA A 93 2.85 -37.65 54.99
C ALA A 93 2.67 -36.15 54.70
N LEU A 94 2.68 -35.34 55.77
CA LEU A 94 2.59 -33.87 55.67
C LEU A 94 3.74 -33.27 54.84
N LEU A 95 4.99 -33.68 55.15
CA LEU A 95 6.17 -33.21 54.41
C LEU A 95 6.11 -33.65 52.94
N ASN A 96 5.75 -34.89 52.66
CA ASN A 96 5.61 -35.40 51.29
C ASN A 96 4.52 -34.66 50.50
N SER A 97 3.36 -34.44 51.12
CA SER A 97 2.26 -33.67 50.52
C SER A 97 2.62 -32.21 50.29
N MET A 98 3.31 -31.55 51.22
CA MET A 98 3.77 -30.17 51.04
C MET A 98 4.81 -30.07 49.90
N MET A 99 5.74 -31.01 49.81
CA MET A 99 6.71 -31.07 48.73
C MET A 99 6.03 -31.35 47.38
N GLY A 100 5.06 -32.27 47.37
CA GLY A 100 4.24 -32.58 46.20
C GLY A 100 3.45 -31.35 45.69
N LEU A 101 2.79 -30.65 46.63
CA LEU A 101 2.04 -29.43 46.30
C LEU A 101 2.93 -28.33 45.73
N ALA A 102 4.14 -28.15 46.26
CA ALA A 102 5.10 -27.21 45.74
C ALA A 102 5.57 -27.57 44.32
N LEU A 103 5.81 -28.87 44.07
CA LEU A 103 6.23 -29.36 42.74
C LEU A 103 5.11 -29.29 41.72
N THR A 104 3.89 -29.70 42.06
CA THR A 104 2.73 -29.59 41.14
C THR A 104 2.39 -28.13 40.83
N GLY A 105 2.43 -27.24 41.83
CA GLY A 105 2.31 -25.81 41.65
C GLY A 105 3.39 -25.22 40.73
N GLY A 106 4.64 -25.66 40.89
CA GLY A 106 5.76 -25.30 40.04
C GLY A 106 5.57 -25.77 38.58
N LEU A 107 5.08 -26.99 38.37
CA LEU A 107 4.77 -27.53 37.04
C LEU A 107 3.67 -26.72 36.34
N ILE A 108 2.58 -26.45 37.06
CA ILE A 108 1.50 -25.60 36.53
C ILE A 108 2.03 -24.21 36.18
N GLY A 109 2.86 -23.62 37.06
CA GLY A 109 3.49 -22.34 36.81
C GLY A 109 4.36 -22.32 35.55
N LEU A 110 5.15 -23.38 35.32
CA LEU A 110 5.95 -23.51 34.09
C LEU A 110 5.10 -23.67 32.84
N ILE A 111 4.02 -24.45 32.89
CA ILE A 111 3.09 -24.63 31.76
C ILE A 111 2.42 -23.30 31.43
N VAL A 112 1.92 -22.59 32.45
CA VAL A 112 1.27 -21.28 32.28
C VAL A 112 2.26 -20.26 31.70
N ASN A 113 3.49 -20.18 32.22
CA ASN A 113 4.52 -19.29 31.74
C ASN A 113 4.92 -19.63 30.29
N SER A 114 5.07 -20.92 29.96
CA SER A 114 5.35 -21.36 28.60
C SER A 114 4.23 -20.97 27.61
N LEU A 115 2.98 -21.14 28.04
CA LEU A 115 1.82 -20.73 27.25
C LEU A 115 1.77 -19.20 27.09
N GLN A 116 2.02 -18.45 28.15
CA GLN A 116 2.08 -16.98 28.10
C GLN A 116 3.19 -16.50 27.16
N ASN A 117 4.39 -17.07 27.24
CA ASN A 117 5.50 -16.73 26.35
C ASN A 117 5.18 -17.06 24.89
N SER A 118 4.52 -18.19 24.62
CA SER A 118 4.07 -18.55 23.28
C SER A 118 3.02 -17.59 22.74
N LEU A 119 2.05 -17.20 23.58
CA LEU A 119 1.04 -16.21 23.25
C LEU A 119 1.65 -14.81 23.03
N GLU A 120 2.63 -14.45 23.83
CA GLU A 120 3.33 -13.17 23.70
C GLU A 120 4.19 -13.12 22.43
N SER A 121 4.91 -14.20 22.13
CA SER A 121 5.65 -14.35 20.86
C SER A 121 4.71 -14.29 19.64
N ALA A 122 3.54 -14.90 19.73
CA ALA A 122 2.53 -14.81 18.69
C ALA A 122 1.96 -13.38 18.56
N LYS A 123 1.72 -12.69 19.69
CA LYS A 123 1.29 -11.27 19.71
C LYS A 123 2.36 -10.31 19.17
N GLN A 124 3.64 -10.63 19.41
CA GLN A 124 4.77 -9.86 18.87
C GLN A 124 5.06 -10.18 17.41
N GLY A 125 4.38 -11.18 16.82
CA GLY A 125 4.52 -11.51 15.40
C GLY A 125 5.89 -12.11 15.04
N ILE A 126 6.48 -12.93 15.92
CA ILE A 126 7.80 -13.58 15.69
C ILE A 126 7.64 -15.00 15.09
N SER A 127 6.43 -15.40 14.73
CA SER A 127 6.14 -16.74 14.22
C SER A 127 6.54 -16.91 12.75
N SER A 128 6.91 -18.12 12.33
CA SER A 128 7.05 -18.50 10.92
C SER A 128 5.69 -18.81 10.31
N ILE A 129 5.56 -18.57 9.02
CA ILE A 129 4.32 -18.79 8.25
C ILE A 129 4.54 -19.91 7.26
N ASP A 130 3.57 -20.80 7.15
CA ASP A 130 3.49 -21.83 6.10
C ASP A 130 2.27 -21.58 5.23
N GLU A 131 2.28 -20.43 4.51
CA GLU A 131 1.24 -20.03 3.56
C GLU A 131 1.82 -19.97 2.15
N GLU A 132 1.00 -20.26 1.15
CA GLU A 132 1.35 -20.19 -0.26
C GLU A 132 0.38 -19.30 -1.03
N GLY A 133 0.89 -18.57 -2.03
CA GLY A 133 0.09 -17.69 -2.86
C GLY A 133 -0.48 -16.47 -2.14
N HIS A 134 0.08 -16.07 -1.00
CA HIS A 134 -0.35 -14.92 -0.21
C HIS A 134 0.23 -13.61 -0.73
N LEU A 135 -0.39 -12.49 -0.31
CA LEU A 135 0.17 -11.14 -0.50
C LEU A 135 1.07 -10.79 0.67
N ILE A 136 2.30 -10.40 0.42
CA ILE A 136 3.22 -9.85 1.42
C ILE A 136 3.28 -8.33 1.27
N ILE A 137 3.11 -7.61 2.39
CA ILE A 137 3.35 -6.17 2.49
C ILE A 137 4.56 -6.00 3.42
N LEU A 138 5.66 -5.49 2.88
CA LEU A 138 6.86 -5.16 3.63
C LEU A 138 6.89 -3.67 3.92
N GLY A 139 7.06 -3.33 5.19
CA GLY A 139 6.94 -1.95 5.64
C GLY A 139 5.50 -1.56 6.00
N TRP A 140 5.39 -0.49 6.78
CA TRP A 140 4.12 0.07 7.22
C TRP A 140 4.15 1.59 7.09
N ASN A 141 3.20 2.13 6.33
CA ASN A 141 2.98 3.56 6.21
C ASN A 141 1.48 3.89 6.05
N ARG A 142 1.17 5.14 5.82
CA ARG A 142 -0.21 5.65 5.70
C ARG A 142 -1.02 5.02 4.56
N LYS A 143 -0.36 4.47 3.55
CA LYS A 143 -0.99 3.87 2.35
C LYS A 143 -1.43 2.43 2.59
N ALA A 144 -0.79 1.73 3.54
CA ALA A 144 -1.06 0.32 3.80
C ALA A 144 -2.53 -0.02 4.10
N PRO A 145 -3.28 0.73 4.92
CA PRO A 145 -4.70 0.44 5.16
C PRO A 145 -5.55 0.54 3.89
N SER A 146 -5.32 1.58 3.06
CA SER A 146 -6.04 1.76 1.79
C SER A 146 -5.72 0.62 0.80
N LEU A 147 -4.44 0.24 0.70
CA LEU A 147 -4.00 -0.88 -0.14
C LEU A 147 -4.69 -2.18 0.27
N ILE A 148 -4.78 -2.47 1.55
CA ILE A 148 -5.43 -3.68 2.08
C ILE A 148 -6.93 -3.65 1.80
N LYS A 149 -7.61 -2.50 1.98
CA LYS A 149 -9.03 -2.34 1.60
C LYS A 149 -9.26 -2.67 0.13
N GLN A 150 -8.44 -2.09 -0.74
CA GLN A 150 -8.55 -2.30 -2.19
C GLN A 150 -8.24 -3.75 -2.58
N PHE A 151 -7.27 -4.40 -1.93
CA PHE A 151 -6.99 -5.82 -2.15
C PHE A 151 -8.19 -6.71 -1.83
N PHE A 152 -8.89 -6.43 -0.73
CA PHE A 152 -10.10 -7.20 -0.38
C PHE A 152 -11.28 -6.94 -1.31
N LEU A 153 -11.35 -5.78 -1.97
CA LEU A 153 -12.36 -5.52 -3.00
C LEU A 153 -12.17 -6.41 -4.25
N LEU A 154 -10.96 -6.96 -4.44
CA LEU A 154 -10.71 -7.92 -5.54
C LEU A 154 -11.34 -9.29 -5.29
N ASN A 155 -11.98 -9.52 -4.13
CA ASN A 155 -12.59 -10.79 -3.72
C ASN A 155 -11.66 -12.01 -3.83
N THR A 156 -10.36 -11.80 -3.65
CA THR A 156 -9.36 -12.87 -3.69
C THR A 156 -9.42 -13.69 -2.39
N PRO A 157 -9.25 -15.02 -2.46
CA PRO A 157 -9.19 -15.87 -1.26
C PRO A 157 -7.88 -15.73 -0.49
N GLN A 158 -6.91 -15.00 -1.03
CA GLN A 158 -5.54 -14.90 -0.53
C GLN A 158 -5.47 -14.20 0.82
N ARG A 159 -4.49 -14.60 1.64
CA ARG A 159 -4.14 -13.93 2.90
C ARG A 159 -3.19 -12.78 2.67
N VAL A 160 -3.23 -11.81 3.58
CA VAL A 160 -2.30 -10.69 3.62
C VAL A 160 -1.35 -10.86 4.80
N VAL A 161 -0.07 -10.85 4.52
CA VAL A 161 1.00 -10.91 5.53
C VAL A 161 1.69 -9.55 5.55
N ILE A 162 1.69 -8.92 6.72
CA ILE A 162 2.33 -7.61 6.91
C ILE A 162 3.58 -7.84 7.77
N LEU A 163 4.74 -7.41 7.28
CA LEU A 163 5.98 -7.38 8.04
C LEU A 163 6.47 -5.94 8.16
N SER A 164 6.61 -5.44 9.38
CA SER A 164 7.11 -4.09 9.63
C SER A 164 7.89 -4.00 10.95
N GLY A 165 8.59 -2.90 11.15
CA GLY A 165 9.19 -2.55 12.45
C GLY A 165 8.17 -2.18 13.53
N SER A 166 6.93 -1.88 13.14
CA SER A 166 5.86 -1.50 14.07
C SER A 166 5.31 -2.68 14.85
N SER A 167 4.81 -2.45 16.06
CA SER A 167 4.18 -3.51 16.85
C SER A 167 2.86 -3.97 16.21
N PRO A 168 2.53 -5.28 16.26
CA PRO A 168 1.29 -5.81 15.70
C PRO A 168 0.04 -5.14 16.28
N GLN A 169 0.07 -4.77 17.56
CA GLN A 169 -1.04 -4.09 18.22
C GLN A 169 -1.29 -2.70 17.62
N HIS A 170 -0.22 -1.95 17.33
CA HIS A 170 -0.32 -0.64 16.68
C HIS A 170 -0.94 -0.74 15.29
N VAL A 171 -0.40 -1.64 14.45
CA VAL A 171 -0.93 -1.90 13.11
C VAL A 171 -2.40 -2.31 13.15
N GLN A 172 -2.78 -3.24 14.05
CA GLN A 172 -4.15 -3.70 14.21
C GLN A 172 -5.09 -2.57 14.68
N THR A 173 -4.61 -1.66 15.54
CA THR A 173 -5.41 -0.52 16.00
C THR A 173 -5.72 0.42 14.84
N ILE A 174 -4.73 0.72 13.99
CA ILE A 174 -4.93 1.56 12.81
C ILE A 174 -5.89 0.88 11.82
N LEU A 175 -5.69 -0.42 11.53
CA LEU A 175 -6.58 -1.15 10.62
C LEU A 175 -8.04 -1.13 11.09
N LYS A 176 -8.28 -1.26 12.41
CA LYS A 176 -9.63 -1.15 12.99
C LYS A 176 -10.21 0.26 12.84
N ALA A 177 -9.41 1.30 13.13
CA ALA A 177 -9.83 2.69 13.00
C ALA A 177 -10.20 3.03 11.55
N GLU A 178 -9.48 2.43 10.60
CA GLU A 178 -9.72 2.55 9.17
C GLU A 178 -10.85 1.63 8.65
N GLY A 179 -11.54 0.88 9.50
CA GLY A 179 -12.66 0.02 9.12
C GLY A 179 -12.26 -1.25 8.35
N VAL A 180 -10.99 -1.66 8.41
CA VAL A 180 -10.56 -2.95 7.85
C VAL A 180 -11.01 -4.07 8.78
N ASP A 181 -11.96 -4.90 8.31
CA ASP A 181 -12.52 -5.98 9.13
C ASP A 181 -11.51 -7.14 9.27
N GLN A 182 -10.97 -7.26 10.48
CA GLN A 182 -10.04 -8.35 10.84
C GLN A 182 -10.75 -9.65 11.21
N LYS A 183 -12.08 -9.63 11.39
CA LYS A 183 -12.85 -10.82 11.83
C LYS A 183 -12.74 -11.98 10.84
N ASN A 184 -12.46 -11.70 9.58
CA ASN A 184 -12.29 -12.71 8.54
C ASN A 184 -10.92 -13.41 8.55
N LYS A 185 -10.07 -13.19 9.55
CA LYS A 185 -8.79 -13.90 9.78
C LYS A 185 -7.82 -13.94 8.58
N LYS A 186 -7.95 -13.00 7.64
CA LYS A 186 -7.14 -12.98 6.41
C LYS A 186 -5.86 -12.14 6.55
N ILE A 187 -5.67 -11.40 7.64
CA ILE A 187 -4.52 -10.53 7.86
C ILE A 187 -3.66 -11.08 8.99
N LEU A 188 -2.38 -11.29 8.70
CA LEU A 188 -1.37 -11.68 9.67
C LEU A 188 -0.33 -10.56 9.78
N VAL A 189 -0.09 -10.06 10.99
CA VAL A 189 0.88 -8.99 11.25
C VAL A 189 2.06 -9.54 12.00
N LEU A 190 3.25 -9.36 11.46
CA LEU A 190 4.52 -9.80 12.02
C LEU A 190 5.46 -8.61 12.23
N THR A 191 6.30 -8.72 13.25
CA THR A 191 7.35 -7.73 13.53
C THR A 191 8.71 -8.23 13.10
N GLY A 192 9.47 -7.37 12.44
CA GLY A 192 10.84 -7.68 12.03
C GLY A 192 11.40 -6.66 11.05
N LEU A 193 12.69 -6.77 10.80
CA LEU A 193 13.37 -5.94 9.82
C LEU A 193 13.07 -6.46 8.41
N THR A 194 12.58 -5.59 7.55
CA THR A 194 12.29 -5.91 6.13
C THR A 194 13.55 -6.24 5.31
N THR A 195 14.72 -5.83 5.82
CA THR A 195 16.03 -6.09 5.22
C THR A 195 16.68 -7.39 5.69
N SER A 196 16.06 -8.13 6.63
CA SER A 196 16.64 -9.35 7.20
C SER A 196 16.26 -10.58 6.39
N ALA A 197 17.26 -11.23 5.77
CA ALA A 197 17.07 -12.44 4.99
C ALA A 197 16.39 -13.58 5.77
N ALA A 198 16.75 -13.77 7.07
CA ALA A 198 16.14 -14.79 7.92
C ALA A 198 14.67 -14.50 8.25
N VAL A 199 14.31 -13.22 8.37
CA VAL A 199 12.91 -12.81 8.60
C VAL A 199 12.08 -13.02 7.33
N LEU A 200 12.63 -12.67 6.18
CA LEU A 200 11.99 -12.87 4.87
C LEU A 200 11.74 -14.36 4.57
N ASP A 201 12.65 -15.26 4.96
CA ASP A 201 12.42 -16.71 4.84
C ASP A 201 11.25 -17.17 5.72
N ARG A 202 11.13 -16.64 6.94
CA ARG A 202 10.03 -17.00 7.86
C ARG A 202 8.65 -16.63 7.33
N ILE A 203 8.55 -15.57 6.54
CA ILE A 203 7.28 -15.13 5.93
C ILE A 203 6.99 -15.75 4.57
N GLY A 204 7.87 -16.65 4.09
CA GLY A 204 7.64 -17.39 2.86
C GLY A 204 7.70 -16.54 1.58
N VAL A 205 8.67 -15.62 1.46
CA VAL A 205 8.84 -14.73 0.30
C VAL A 205 8.82 -15.50 -1.03
N SER A 206 9.49 -16.66 -1.12
CA SER A 206 9.52 -17.47 -2.35
C SER A 206 8.20 -18.19 -2.66
N LYS A 207 7.27 -18.26 -1.72
CA LYS A 207 5.95 -18.89 -1.86
C LYS A 207 4.82 -17.88 -2.05
N ALA A 208 5.11 -16.58 -1.97
CA ALA A 208 4.13 -15.51 -2.14
C ALA A 208 3.66 -15.40 -3.59
N ALA A 209 2.45 -14.90 -3.82
CA ALA A 209 2.00 -14.50 -5.16
C ALA A 209 2.47 -13.08 -5.49
N HIS A 210 2.35 -12.17 -4.51
CA HIS A 210 2.65 -10.76 -4.69
C HIS A 210 3.41 -10.22 -3.48
N ILE A 211 4.39 -9.36 -3.71
CA ILE A 211 5.14 -8.64 -2.68
C ILE A 211 5.08 -7.16 -2.98
N ILE A 212 4.60 -6.38 -2.02
CA ILE A 212 4.58 -4.93 -2.08
C ILE A 212 5.49 -4.38 -0.98
N ILE A 213 6.52 -3.64 -1.38
CA ILE A 213 7.44 -3.00 -0.45
C ILE A 213 7.04 -1.54 -0.30
N LEU A 214 6.62 -1.17 0.89
CA LEU A 214 6.25 0.19 1.24
C LEU A 214 7.43 0.90 1.90
N ALA A 215 7.62 2.16 1.57
CA ALA A 215 8.58 3.03 2.23
C ALA A 215 8.15 3.25 3.68
N GLU A 216 8.90 2.70 4.65
CA GLU A 216 8.65 2.91 6.09
C GLU A 216 9.09 4.31 6.50
N GLY A 217 8.23 5.04 7.23
CA GLY A 217 8.54 6.38 7.74
C GLY A 217 7.42 7.39 7.50
N GLN A 218 7.62 8.60 7.97
CA GLN A 218 6.68 9.71 7.80
C GLN A 218 7.13 10.65 6.68
N GLY A 219 7.00 10.20 5.42
CA GLY A 219 7.22 11.05 4.24
C GLY A 219 8.70 11.32 3.91
N LEU A 220 8.94 12.32 3.04
CA LEU A 220 10.26 12.68 2.48
C LEU A 220 11.31 13.11 3.51
N LYS A 221 10.93 13.44 4.74
CA LYS A 221 11.88 13.80 5.81
C LYS A 221 12.69 12.60 6.32
N ASP A 222 12.21 11.38 6.08
CA ASP A 222 12.93 10.17 6.46
C ASP A 222 13.87 9.73 5.34
N SER A 223 15.09 10.25 5.38
CA SER A 223 16.13 9.96 4.38
C SER A 223 16.52 8.48 4.28
N TYR A 224 16.15 7.67 5.25
CA TYR A 224 16.44 6.23 5.27
C TYR A 224 15.31 5.36 4.71
N SER A 225 14.12 5.88 4.54
CA SER A 225 12.95 5.13 4.07
C SER A 225 13.21 4.42 2.74
N ASP A 226 13.63 5.16 1.70
CA ASP A 226 13.94 4.57 0.39
C ASP A 226 15.17 3.67 0.41
N VAL A 227 16.17 3.97 1.27
CA VAL A 227 17.35 3.11 1.45
C VAL A 227 16.93 1.75 1.98
N ASN A 228 16.03 1.71 2.97
CA ASN A 228 15.50 0.47 3.49
C ASN A 228 14.67 -0.29 2.45
N THR A 229 13.88 0.42 1.64
CA THR A 229 13.13 -0.17 0.52
C THR A 229 14.07 -0.81 -0.49
N ILE A 230 15.11 -0.10 -0.94
CA ILE A 230 16.10 -0.60 -1.91
C ILE A 230 16.85 -1.82 -1.32
N ASN A 231 17.27 -1.77 -0.06
CA ASN A 231 17.93 -2.89 0.59
C ASN A 231 16.99 -4.12 0.69
N SER A 232 15.73 -3.91 1.06
CA SER A 232 14.73 -4.99 1.12
C SER A 232 14.53 -5.62 -0.26
N LEU A 233 14.48 -4.79 -1.30
CA LEU A 233 14.34 -5.22 -2.68
C LEU A 233 15.53 -6.08 -3.12
N MET A 234 16.78 -5.64 -2.84
CA MET A 234 18.00 -6.42 -3.14
C MET A 234 18.00 -7.77 -2.43
N VAL A 235 17.59 -7.83 -1.16
CA VAL A 235 17.52 -9.09 -0.42
C VAL A 235 16.46 -10.02 -1.00
N ILE A 236 15.30 -9.50 -1.39
CA ILE A 236 14.24 -10.29 -2.04
C ILE A 236 14.73 -10.86 -3.37
N GLU A 237 15.30 -10.03 -4.23
CA GLU A 237 15.83 -10.47 -5.54
C GLU A 237 16.88 -11.58 -5.38
N SER A 238 17.72 -11.51 -4.35
CA SER A 238 18.70 -12.57 -4.06
C SER A 238 18.08 -13.93 -3.69
N LYS A 239 16.80 -13.93 -3.26
CA LYS A 239 16.05 -15.13 -2.86
C LYS A 239 15.13 -15.67 -3.95
N LEU A 240 14.75 -14.82 -4.89
CA LEU A 240 13.92 -15.22 -6.01
C LEU A 240 14.80 -15.85 -7.10
N THR A 241 14.34 -16.95 -7.66
CA THR A 241 14.96 -17.62 -8.81
C THR A 241 14.10 -17.39 -10.05
N ALA A 242 14.66 -17.55 -11.23
CA ALA A 242 13.92 -17.42 -12.49
C ALA A 242 12.69 -18.35 -12.61
N GLN A 243 12.59 -19.36 -11.75
CA GLN A 243 11.45 -20.28 -11.70
C GLN A 243 10.34 -19.83 -10.73
N THR A 244 10.62 -18.87 -9.83
CA THR A 244 9.63 -18.36 -8.88
C THR A 244 8.74 -17.34 -9.58
N LYS A 245 7.42 -17.59 -9.60
CA LYS A 245 6.42 -16.68 -10.19
C LYS A 245 5.91 -15.70 -9.11
N VAL A 246 6.79 -14.90 -8.56
CA VAL A 246 6.45 -13.90 -7.55
C VAL A 246 6.52 -12.51 -8.18
N ASN A 247 5.43 -11.76 -8.13
CA ASN A 247 5.43 -10.37 -8.57
C ASN A 247 5.86 -9.46 -7.42
N VAL A 248 6.87 -8.66 -7.64
CA VAL A 248 7.40 -7.70 -6.67
C VAL A 248 7.19 -6.28 -7.18
N VAL A 249 6.74 -5.37 -6.34
CA VAL A 249 6.69 -3.94 -6.61
C VAL A 249 7.20 -3.18 -5.39
N ALA A 250 7.96 -2.12 -5.61
CA ALA A 250 8.48 -1.30 -4.53
C ALA A 250 8.07 0.17 -4.69
N GLU A 251 7.74 0.77 -3.55
CA GLU A 251 7.48 2.19 -3.44
C GLU A 251 8.79 2.94 -3.22
N ILE A 252 9.05 3.95 -4.04
CA ILE A 252 10.13 4.92 -3.86
C ILE A 252 9.50 6.30 -3.63
N VAL A 253 9.86 6.95 -2.55
CA VAL A 253 9.29 8.27 -2.22
C VAL A 253 10.00 9.37 -2.99
N ASN A 254 11.33 9.37 -3.03
CA ASN A 254 12.12 10.39 -3.69
C ASN A 254 12.55 10.00 -5.11
N ALA A 255 12.15 10.79 -6.10
CA ALA A 255 12.47 10.57 -7.51
C ALA A 255 13.97 10.49 -7.81
N GLU A 256 14.82 11.17 -7.03
CA GLU A 256 16.27 11.14 -7.22
C GLU A 256 16.87 9.75 -6.97
N ARG A 257 16.18 8.91 -6.20
CA ARG A 257 16.63 7.55 -5.87
C ARG A 257 16.18 6.48 -6.86
N LEU A 258 15.29 6.83 -7.80
CA LEU A 258 14.82 5.89 -8.82
C LEU A 258 15.98 5.28 -9.64
N GLY A 259 16.97 6.08 -10.00
CA GLY A 259 18.14 5.59 -10.75
C GLY A 259 18.89 4.49 -10.01
N ILE A 260 19.10 4.67 -8.70
CA ILE A 260 19.77 3.67 -7.85
C ILE A 260 18.87 2.45 -7.67
N ALA A 261 17.58 2.64 -7.45
CA ALA A 261 16.63 1.55 -7.26
C ALA A 261 16.50 0.68 -8.54
N ASN A 262 16.48 1.29 -9.72
CA ASN A 262 16.47 0.58 -11.02
C ASN A 262 17.75 -0.25 -11.27
N ILE A 263 18.90 0.20 -10.74
CA ILE A 263 20.14 -0.59 -10.79
C ILE A 263 20.08 -1.78 -9.84
N ALA A 264 19.43 -1.60 -8.69
CA ALA A 264 19.34 -2.62 -7.64
C ALA A 264 18.42 -3.79 -8.00
N SER A 265 17.38 -3.57 -8.82
CA SER A 265 16.40 -4.60 -9.18
C SER A 265 15.68 -4.27 -10.49
N PRO A 266 15.33 -5.31 -11.28
CA PRO A 266 14.47 -5.18 -12.46
C PRO A 266 12.98 -5.09 -12.11
N SER A 267 12.61 -5.23 -10.83
CA SER A 267 11.21 -5.19 -10.39
C SER A 267 10.58 -3.82 -10.58
N PRO A 268 9.28 -3.74 -10.89
CA PRO A 268 8.54 -2.49 -11.02
C PRO A 268 8.69 -1.56 -9.82
N LEU A 269 8.92 -0.27 -10.09
CA LEU A 269 9.05 0.77 -9.08
C LEU A 269 7.95 1.82 -9.25
N VAL A 270 7.31 2.21 -8.16
CA VAL A 270 6.32 3.29 -8.13
C VAL A 270 6.88 4.46 -7.32
N CYS A 271 7.19 5.55 -8.02
CA CYS A 271 7.70 6.76 -7.38
C CYS A 271 6.55 7.68 -6.96
N THR A 272 6.32 7.77 -5.65
CA THR A 272 5.18 8.52 -5.10
C THR A 272 5.26 10.01 -5.39
N SER A 273 6.41 10.66 -5.16
CA SER A 273 6.55 12.11 -5.38
C SER A 273 6.35 12.49 -6.85
N LEU A 274 6.89 11.68 -7.77
CA LEU A 274 6.75 11.91 -9.20
C LEU A 274 5.31 11.69 -9.67
N LEU A 275 4.69 10.61 -9.20
CA LEU A 275 3.30 10.29 -9.50
C LEU A 275 2.35 11.40 -9.04
N MET A 276 2.52 11.86 -7.80
CA MET A 276 1.67 12.90 -7.23
C MET A 276 1.88 14.25 -7.88
N SER A 277 3.14 14.68 -8.09
CA SER A 277 3.44 15.96 -8.71
C SER A 277 2.83 16.06 -10.12
N ARG A 278 2.97 15.03 -10.93
CA ARG A 278 2.39 14.97 -12.28
C ARG A 278 0.88 14.99 -12.25
N THR A 279 0.27 14.18 -11.40
CA THR A 279 -1.19 14.16 -11.26
C THR A 279 -1.73 15.51 -10.84
N MET A 280 -1.12 16.17 -9.86
CA MET A 280 -1.53 17.50 -9.40
C MET A 280 -1.41 18.56 -10.50
N VAL A 281 -0.28 18.57 -11.23
CA VAL A 281 -0.06 19.50 -12.34
C VAL A 281 -1.06 19.27 -13.47
N GLN A 282 -1.38 18.02 -13.78
CA GLN A 282 -2.39 17.71 -14.80
C GLN A 282 -3.80 18.12 -14.36
N CYS A 283 -4.16 17.96 -13.10
CA CYS A 283 -5.43 18.46 -12.56
C CYS A 283 -5.53 19.99 -12.64
N ALA A 284 -4.44 20.71 -12.41
CA ALA A 284 -4.41 22.17 -12.53
C ALA A 284 -4.61 22.64 -13.96
N ARG A 285 -3.98 21.96 -14.93
CA ARG A 285 -4.11 22.25 -16.36
C ARG A 285 -5.49 21.91 -16.91
N ASN A 286 -6.11 20.88 -16.37
CA ASN A 286 -7.37 20.32 -16.86
C ASN A 286 -8.33 20.10 -15.69
N PRO A 287 -9.07 21.14 -15.26
CA PRO A 287 -10.00 21.03 -14.15
C PRO A 287 -11.04 19.91 -14.37
N GLY A 288 -11.23 19.05 -13.36
CA GLY A 288 -12.08 17.86 -13.41
C GLY A 288 -11.31 16.52 -13.56
N TYR A 289 -10.00 16.57 -13.76
CA TYR A 289 -9.17 15.38 -13.99
C TYR A 289 -9.05 14.47 -12.80
N ALA A 290 -9.06 14.96 -11.59
CA ALA A 290 -9.01 14.12 -10.40
C ALA A 290 -10.12 13.04 -10.41
N ARG A 291 -11.29 13.34 -10.99
CA ARG A 291 -12.39 12.37 -11.15
C ARG A 291 -12.10 11.31 -12.20
N VAL A 292 -11.46 11.69 -13.31
CA VAL A 292 -11.04 10.75 -14.35
C VAL A 292 -10.00 9.80 -13.78
N TYR A 293 -8.97 10.32 -13.12
CA TYR A 293 -7.94 9.52 -12.45
C TYR A 293 -8.52 8.61 -11.37
N SER A 294 -9.40 9.12 -10.53
CA SER A 294 -10.04 8.33 -9.48
C SER A 294 -10.81 7.12 -10.06
N LYS A 295 -11.51 7.28 -11.19
CA LYS A 295 -12.21 6.17 -11.87
C LYS A 295 -11.25 5.23 -12.58
N LEU A 296 -10.28 5.77 -13.30
CA LEU A 296 -9.34 4.99 -14.11
C LEU A 296 -8.43 4.09 -13.25
N PHE A 297 -8.00 4.60 -12.10
CA PHE A 297 -7.12 3.87 -11.17
C PHE A 297 -7.88 3.15 -10.05
N SER A 298 -9.20 3.37 -9.93
CA SER A 298 -10.02 2.59 -9.00
C SER A 298 -10.06 1.13 -9.42
N SER A 299 -9.66 0.24 -8.52
CA SER A 299 -9.70 -1.19 -8.79
C SER A 299 -11.11 -1.81 -8.79
N ALA A 300 -12.17 -1.02 -8.62
CA ALA A 300 -13.51 -1.54 -8.40
C ALA A 300 -14.29 -1.87 -9.69
N GLU A 301 -14.28 -0.99 -10.70
CA GLU A 301 -15.20 -1.07 -11.85
C GLU A 301 -14.51 -1.40 -13.17
N ILE A 302 -13.38 -0.75 -13.45
CA ILE A 302 -12.64 -0.90 -14.71
C ILE A 302 -11.19 -1.31 -14.42
N GLY A 303 -10.53 -1.86 -15.43
CA GLY A 303 -9.13 -2.25 -15.34
C GLY A 303 -8.49 -2.30 -16.72
N PHE A 304 -7.16 -2.30 -16.75
CA PHE A 304 -6.41 -2.50 -17.97
C PHE A 304 -6.15 -3.98 -18.19
N GLU A 305 -6.32 -4.41 -19.43
CA GLU A 305 -6.08 -5.79 -19.87
C GLU A 305 -5.28 -5.78 -21.17
N LEU A 306 -4.56 -6.88 -21.43
CA LEU A 306 -3.90 -7.12 -22.70
C LEU A 306 -4.73 -8.10 -23.50
N PHE A 307 -5.08 -7.73 -24.73
CA PHE A 307 -5.83 -8.56 -25.67
C PHE A 307 -4.92 -8.95 -26.84
N SER A 308 -4.85 -10.25 -27.15
CA SER A 308 -3.97 -10.78 -28.23
C SER A 308 -4.45 -10.37 -29.62
N CYS A 309 -3.53 -9.97 -30.47
CA CYS A 309 -3.79 -9.57 -31.86
C CYS A 309 -3.75 -10.70 -32.88
N VAL A 310 -3.64 -11.98 -32.49
CA VAL A 310 -3.54 -13.12 -33.41
C VAL A 310 -4.65 -13.13 -34.50
N ASN A 311 -5.85 -12.67 -34.17
CA ASN A 311 -6.96 -12.56 -35.11
C ASN A 311 -7.10 -11.16 -35.74
N LEU A 312 -6.14 -10.27 -35.50
CA LEU A 312 -6.15 -8.87 -35.93
C LEU A 312 -4.90 -8.55 -36.77
N GLU A 313 -4.09 -9.53 -37.13
CA GLU A 313 -2.89 -9.34 -37.94
C GLU A 313 -3.22 -8.63 -39.26
N GLY A 314 -2.49 -7.55 -39.54
CA GLY A 314 -2.70 -6.70 -40.71
C GLY A 314 -3.92 -5.77 -40.63
N ALA A 315 -4.66 -5.73 -39.52
CA ALA A 315 -5.67 -4.73 -39.28
C ALA A 315 -5.03 -3.42 -38.82
N LEU A 316 -5.63 -2.28 -39.18
CA LEU A 316 -5.21 -0.99 -38.67
C LEU A 316 -5.60 -0.80 -37.21
N PHE A 317 -4.79 -0.10 -36.44
CA PHE A 317 -5.11 0.23 -35.05
C PHE A 317 -6.47 0.92 -34.92
N ALA A 318 -6.79 1.84 -35.83
CA ALA A 318 -8.09 2.50 -35.87
C ALA A 318 -9.25 1.51 -36.02
N ASP A 319 -9.11 0.50 -36.91
CA ASP A 319 -10.12 -0.54 -37.09
C ASP A 319 -10.28 -1.39 -35.82
N ALA A 320 -9.17 -1.79 -35.18
CA ALA A 320 -9.18 -2.54 -33.93
C ALA A 320 -9.93 -1.78 -32.82
N CYS A 321 -9.86 -0.46 -32.80
CA CYS A 321 -10.63 0.36 -31.86
C CYS A 321 -12.15 0.23 -32.05
N LEU A 322 -12.67 -0.10 -33.22
CA LEU A 322 -14.09 -0.42 -33.45
C LEU A 322 -14.39 -1.92 -33.32
N MET A 323 -13.49 -2.77 -33.82
CA MET A 323 -13.67 -4.23 -33.77
C MET A 323 -13.84 -4.73 -32.32
N ILE A 324 -13.16 -4.13 -31.33
CA ILE A 324 -13.40 -4.41 -29.91
C ILE A 324 -14.67 -3.66 -29.46
N THR A 325 -15.76 -4.37 -29.18
CA THR A 325 -17.09 -3.76 -29.03
C THR A 325 -17.45 -3.33 -27.60
N ASN A 326 -16.90 -3.96 -26.57
CA ASN A 326 -17.27 -3.72 -25.15
C ASN A 326 -16.11 -3.25 -24.28
N ALA A 327 -14.94 -3.01 -24.86
CA ALA A 327 -13.77 -2.46 -24.19
C ALA A 327 -13.20 -1.32 -25.03
N THR A 328 -12.50 -0.38 -24.40
CA THR A 328 -11.87 0.72 -25.09
C THR A 328 -10.40 0.41 -25.32
N VAL A 329 -10.00 0.27 -26.58
CA VAL A 329 -8.58 0.11 -26.95
C VAL A 329 -7.88 1.44 -26.76
N ILE A 330 -6.72 1.42 -26.10
CA ILE A 330 -5.95 2.64 -25.80
C ILE A 330 -4.52 2.61 -26.32
N GLY A 331 -4.04 1.45 -26.77
CA GLY A 331 -2.67 1.33 -27.26
C GLY A 331 -2.30 -0.10 -27.65
N VAL A 332 -1.02 -0.26 -27.96
CA VAL A 332 -0.40 -1.52 -28.37
C VAL A 332 0.82 -1.80 -27.47
N SER A 333 1.01 -3.08 -27.16
CA SER A 333 2.15 -3.53 -26.36
C SER A 333 2.77 -4.79 -26.94
N TRP A 334 4.10 -4.84 -27.00
CA TRP A 334 4.84 -6.00 -27.48
C TRP A 334 6.07 -6.28 -26.63
N VAL A 335 6.66 -7.45 -26.77
CA VAL A 335 7.89 -7.83 -26.06
C VAL A 335 9.09 -7.68 -27.01
N LYS A 336 10.00 -6.74 -26.67
CA LYS A 336 11.23 -6.51 -27.41
C LYS A 336 12.40 -7.22 -26.71
N LYS A 337 13.20 -7.94 -27.49
CA LYS A 337 14.48 -8.49 -27.01
C LYS A 337 15.55 -7.40 -27.09
N LEU A 338 16.19 -7.10 -25.97
CA LEU A 338 17.30 -6.15 -25.87
C LEU A 338 18.62 -6.80 -26.29
N ASP A 339 19.67 -5.99 -26.52
CA ASP A 339 21.00 -6.43 -26.97
C ASP A 339 21.70 -7.34 -25.95
N ASP A 340 21.39 -7.22 -24.67
CA ASP A 340 21.85 -8.07 -23.56
C ASP A 340 21.11 -9.41 -23.47
N GLY A 341 20.13 -9.66 -24.36
CA GLY A 341 19.30 -10.86 -24.39
C GLY A 341 18.11 -10.83 -23.45
N SER A 342 17.95 -9.78 -22.64
CA SER A 342 16.78 -9.60 -21.78
C SER A 342 15.52 -9.24 -22.59
N LEU A 343 14.36 -9.60 -22.07
CA LEU A 343 13.06 -9.29 -22.67
C LEU A 343 12.47 -8.07 -21.97
N LYS A 344 12.17 -7.03 -22.73
CA LYS A 344 11.51 -5.84 -22.22
C LYS A 344 10.16 -5.64 -22.92
N ARG A 345 9.10 -5.43 -22.14
CA ARG A 345 7.80 -5.02 -22.68
C ARG A 345 7.86 -3.54 -23.05
N VAL A 346 7.44 -3.26 -24.27
CA VAL A 346 7.27 -1.89 -24.79
C VAL A 346 5.77 -1.65 -24.94
N THR A 347 5.28 -0.51 -24.48
CA THR A 347 3.88 -0.10 -24.62
C THR A 347 3.84 1.26 -25.27
N VAL A 348 2.99 1.41 -26.27
CA VAL A 348 2.71 2.68 -26.93
C VAL A 348 1.22 2.94 -26.83
N LEU A 349 0.85 4.00 -26.14
CA LEU A 349 -0.53 4.45 -26.05
C LEU A 349 -0.83 5.40 -27.23
N ASN A 350 -2.07 5.37 -27.71
CA ASN A 350 -2.53 6.13 -28.86
C ASN A 350 -1.52 6.13 -30.02
N PRO A 351 -1.14 4.96 -30.57
CA PRO A 351 -0.30 4.90 -31.76
C PRO A 351 -1.01 5.57 -32.94
N GLU A 352 -0.28 5.83 -34.02
CA GLU A 352 -0.88 6.39 -35.23
C GLU A 352 -2.08 5.54 -35.70
N PRO A 353 -3.19 6.14 -36.16
CA PRO A 353 -4.40 5.41 -36.53
C PRO A 353 -4.19 4.35 -37.64
N ASP A 354 -3.18 4.55 -38.49
CA ASP A 354 -2.78 3.65 -39.59
C ASP A 354 -1.69 2.65 -39.19
N TYR A 355 -1.40 2.51 -37.90
CA TYR A 355 -0.46 1.48 -37.41
C TYR A 355 -0.98 0.08 -37.74
N ASP A 356 -0.18 -0.70 -38.49
CA ASP A 356 -0.45 -2.08 -38.83
C ASP A 356 -0.16 -3.02 -37.65
N LEU A 357 -1.17 -3.74 -37.17
CA LEU A 357 -1.03 -4.68 -36.06
C LEU A 357 -0.27 -5.94 -36.48
N ALA A 358 0.77 -6.29 -35.75
CA ALA A 358 1.52 -7.52 -35.90
C ALA A 358 0.91 -8.67 -35.07
N GLU A 359 1.22 -9.92 -35.45
CA GLU A 359 0.74 -11.13 -34.72
C GLU A 359 1.16 -11.14 -33.26
N ASP A 360 2.40 -10.69 -32.97
CA ASP A 360 2.96 -10.65 -31.61
C ASP A 360 2.50 -9.44 -30.78
N ASP A 361 1.76 -8.53 -31.37
CA ASP A 361 1.22 -7.38 -30.67
C ASP A 361 0.06 -7.78 -29.74
N GLN A 362 -0.09 -7.01 -28.68
CA GLN A 362 -1.22 -7.10 -27.76
C GLN A 362 -1.86 -5.70 -27.63
N LEU A 363 -3.17 -5.63 -27.83
CA LEU A 363 -3.91 -4.40 -27.57
C LEU A 363 -4.01 -4.14 -26.08
N VAL A 364 -3.72 -2.92 -25.68
CA VAL A 364 -3.99 -2.42 -24.34
C VAL A 364 -5.43 -1.92 -24.30
N VAL A 365 -6.27 -2.52 -23.47
CA VAL A 365 -7.69 -2.19 -23.42
C VAL A 365 -8.12 -1.78 -22.00
N ILE A 366 -9.01 -0.80 -21.90
CA ILE A 366 -9.78 -0.51 -20.69
C ILE A 366 -11.05 -1.35 -20.75
N ASN A 367 -11.20 -2.28 -19.81
CA ASN A 367 -12.34 -3.17 -19.75
C ASN A 367 -13.04 -3.11 -18.40
N ARG A 368 -14.33 -3.47 -18.36
CA ARG A 368 -15.04 -3.69 -17.10
C ARG A 368 -14.53 -4.98 -16.45
N ARG A 369 -14.30 -4.97 -15.16
CA ARG A 369 -13.85 -6.15 -14.43
C ARG A 369 -14.81 -7.31 -14.62
N ASN A 370 -14.23 -8.51 -14.77
CA ASN A 370 -14.95 -9.77 -15.00
C ASN A 370 -15.78 -9.81 -16.30
N SER A 371 -15.52 -8.89 -17.24
CA SER A 371 -16.11 -8.92 -18.58
C SER A 371 -15.08 -9.45 -19.56
N THR A 372 -15.48 -10.41 -20.40
CA THR A 372 -14.64 -10.89 -21.51
C THR A 372 -14.71 -9.88 -22.67
N VAL A 373 -13.56 -9.56 -23.25
CA VAL A 373 -13.47 -8.70 -24.43
C VAL A 373 -14.21 -9.36 -25.59
N ARG A 374 -15.09 -8.60 -26.26
CA ARG A 374 -15.85 -9.03 -27.44
C ARG A 374 -15.27 -8.41 -28.69
N PHE A 375 -15.20 -9.18 -29.74
CA PHE A 375 -14.59 -8.84 -31.02
C PHE A 375 -15.56 -9.06 -32.18
N ASP A 376 -15.63 -8.07 -33.11
CA ASP A 376 -16.38 -8.12 -34.35
C ASP A 376 -15.46 -7.69 -35.51
N PRO A 377 -15.02 -8.63 -36.39
CA PRO A 377 -14.04 -8.36 -37.42
C PRO A 377 -14.54 -7.49 -38.58
N ASP A 378 -15.86 -7.33 -38.70
CA ASP A 378 -16.47 -6.64 -39.86
C ASP A 378 -16.52 -5.11 -39.66
N LEU A 379 -16.24 -4.63 -38.47
CA LEU A 379 -16.28 -3.20 -38.15
C LEU A 379 -15.00 -2.49 -38.59
N LYS A 380 -15.16 -1.39 -39.35
CA LYS A 380 -14.05 -0.55 -39.83
C LYS A 380 -14.33 0.94 -39.59
N VAL A 381 -13.26 1.71 -39.34
CA VAL A 381 -13.32 3.16 -39.18
C VAL A 381 -13.16 3.85 -40.54
N ALA A 382 -14.10 4.73 -40.88
CA ALA A 382 -13.88 5.66 -42.00
C ALA A 382 -12.93 6.78 -41.56
N LEU A 383 -11.63 6.60 -41.76
CA LEU A 383 -10.65 7.63 -41.43
C LEU A 383 -10.92 8.88 -42.27
N LYS A 384 -11.10 10.03 -41.63
CA LYS A 384 -11.18 11.35 -42.27
C LYS A 384 -9.76 11.90 -42.36
N GLY A 385 -9.47 12.59 -43.48
CA GLY A 385 -8.14 13.16 -43.69
C GLY A 385 -7.71 14.11 -42.57
N ASN A 386 -6.41 14.17 -42.35
CA ASN A 386 -5.73 14.87 -41.25
C ASN A 386 -6.19 16.36 -41.15
N LEU A 387 -7.01 16.66 -40.17
CA LEU A 387 -7.36 18.00 -39.73
C LEU A 387 -6.44 18.34 -38.57
N ARG A 388 -5.19 18.71 -38.85
CA ARG A 388 -4.29 19.25 -37.81
C ARG A 388 -4.82 20.59 -37.34
N GLN A 389 -5.70 20.62 -36.40
CA GLN A 389 -6.04 21.81 -35.64
C GLN A 389 -5.19 21.80 -34.37
N LEU A 390 -4.21 22.69 -34.33
CA LEU A 390 -3.44 22.95 -33.10
C LEU A 390 -4.43 23.52 -32.07
N LEU A 391 -4.66 22.76 -31.01
CA LEU A 391 -5.46 23.21 -29.89
C LEU A 391 -4.55 24.04 -28.98
N ASP A 392 -4.87 25.32 -28.78
CA ASP A 392 -4.20 26.13 -27.78
C ASP A 392 -4.41 25.54 -26.40
N ARG A 393 -3.31 25.28 -25.71
CA ARG A 393 -3.36 24.92 -24.27
C ARG A 393 -3.76 26.15 -23.47
N PRO A 394 -4.52 25.95 -22.37
CA PRO A 394 -4.63 26.97 -21.34
C PRO A 394 -3.21 27.30 -20.86
N LYS A 395 -2.77 28.54 -21.09
CA LYS A 395 -1.49 29.00 -20.53
C LYS A 395 -1.68 29.18 -19.04
N ILE A 396 -0.86 28.50 -18.27
CA ILE A 396 -0.76 28.71 -16.83
C ILE A 396 0.51 29.52 -16.61
N SER A 397 0.38 30.76 -16.16
CA SER A 397 1.48 31.68 -15.91
C SER A 397 1.66 31.98 -14.42
N ASP A 398 0.55 32.09 -13.68
CA ASP A 398 0.55 32.50 -12.29
C ASP A 398 -0.14 31.48 -11.41
N ILE A 399 0.63 30.91 -10.46
CA ILE A 399 0.18 29.79 -9.61
C ILE A 399 0.38 30.15 -8.15
N LEU A 400 -0.64 29.92 -7.33
CA LEU A 400 -0.55 30.03 -5.88
C LEU A 400 -0.53 28.63 -5.24
N ILE A 401 0.46 28.35 -4.41
CA ILE A 401 0.61 27.06 -3.72
C ILE A 401 0.62 27.28 -2.20
N PHE A 402 -0.42 26.78 -1.54
CA PHE A 402 -0.45 26.69 -0.06
C PHE A 402 0.18 25.37 0.37
N SER A 403 1.42 25.42 0.85
CA SER A 403 2.12 24.22 1.28
C SER A 403 3.40 24.47 2.06
N SER A 404 3.66 23.60 3.03
CA SER A 404 4.98 23.34 3.63
C SER A 404 5.47 21.90 3.32
N SER A 405 4.79 21.20 2.41
CA SER A 405 5.06 19.80 2.06
C SER A 405 6.44 19.63 1.41
N PRO A 406 7.18 18.58 1.74
CA PRO A 406 8.40 18.22 1.03
C PRO A 406 8.20 17.91 -0.46
N ASN A 407 6.97 17.58 -0.91
CA ASN A 407 6.63 17.33 -2.31
C ASN A 407 6.60 18.60 -3.17
N LEU A 408 6.65 19.78 -2.56
CA LEU A 408 6.57 21.08 -3.24
C LEU A 408 7.63 21.22 -4.33
N SER A 409 8.88 20.83 -4.06
CA SER A 409 9.98 20.89 -5.06
C SER A 409 9.71 20.02 -6.29
N ALA A 410 9.10 18.85 -6.11
CA ALA A 410 8.75 17.96 -7.23
C ALA A 410 7.64 18.56 -8.09
N ILE A 411 6.65 19.22 -7.49
CA ILE A 411 5.57 19.90 -8.22
C ILE A 411 6.11 21.10 -9.00
N ILE A 412 6.97 21.91 -8.39
CA ILE A 412 7.60 23.06 -9.06
C ILE A 412 8.44 22.61 -10.27
N ASN A 413 9.24 21.55 -10.10
CA ASN A 413 10.02 20.98 -11.20
C ASN A 413 9.12 20.47 -12.33
N GLU A 414 8.01 19.79 -12.01
CA GLU A 414 7.07 19.27 -13.01
C GLU A 414 6.35 20.39 -13.77
N LEU A 415 6.01 21.49 -13.10
CA LEU A 415 5.45 22.69 -13.73
C LEU A 415 6.40 23.26 -14.79
N GLY A 416 7.71 23.27 -14.49
CA GLY A 416 8.71 23.84 -15.39
C GLY A 416 9.11 22.95 -16.56
N LEU A 417 9.05 21.61 -16.41
CA LEU A 417 9.47 20.68 -17.45
C LEU A 417 8.64 20.79 -18.73
N ASN A 418 7.39 21.24 -18.63
CA ASN A 418 6.44 21.27 -19.74
C ASN A 418 5.95 22.68 -20.08
N SER A 419 6.70 23.71 -19.69
CA SER A 419 6.34 25.09 -19.99
C SER A 419 7.29 25.72 -21.00
N SER A 420 6.72 26.23 -22.08
CA SER A 420 7.42 27.10 -23.04
C SER A 420 7.38 28.58 -22.64
N SER A 421 6.61 28.93 -21.59
CA SER A 421 6.44 30.30 -21.07
C SER A 421 6.94 30.43 -19.64
N GLN A 422 7.25 31.66 -19.22
CA GLN A 422 7.59 31.96 -17.82
C GLN A 422 6.39 31.65 -16.91
N ILE A 423 6.63 30.97 -15.81
CA ILE A 423 5.65 30.67 -14.76
C ILE A 423 6.08 31.32 -13.45
N THR A 424 5.20 32.07 -12.83
CA THR A 424 5.38 32.61 -11.48
C THR A 424 4.67 31.70 -10.49
N VAL A 425 5.42 31.14 -9.54
CA VAL A 425 4.89 30.29 -8.48
C VAL A 425 4.98 31.01 -7.15
N THR A 426 3.84 31.44 -6.62
CA THR A 426 3.77 32.03 -5.27
C THR A 426 3.60 30.92 -4.25
N VAL A 427 4.58 30.75 -3.35
CA VAL A 427 4.52 29.73 -2.28
C VAL A 427 4.09 30.40 -0.99
N ALA A 428 2.91 30.04 -0.51
CA ALA A 428 2.29 30.60 0.69
C ALA A 428 2.32 29.60 1.84
N CYS A 429 3.17 29.81 2.82
CA CYS A 429 3.23 28.99 4.04
C CYS A 429 3.95 29.76 5.17
N ARG A 430 3.95 29.16 6.36
CA ARG A 430 4.75 29.67 7.46
C ARG A 430 6.24 29.39 7.20
N ASN A 431 7.09 30.42 7.28
CA ASN A 431 8.51 30.37 6.93
C ASN A 431 8.78 30.07 5.43
N ALA A 432 7.97 30.63 4.54
CA ALA A 432 8.06 30.45 3.08
C ALA A 432 9.46 30.74 2.55
N THR A 433 10.10 31.81 3.00
CA THR A 433 11.46 32.20 2.58
C THR A 433 12.48 31.10 2.89
N ASN A 434 12.42 30.48 4.07
CA ASN A 434 13.34 29.42 4.45
C ASN A 434 13.10 28.12 3.63
N ILE A 435 11.84 27.82 3.32
CA ILE A 435 11.48 26.65 2.50
C ILE A 435 12.00 26.84 1.08
N VAL A 436 11.78 28.00 0.48
CA VAL A 436 12.24 28.29 -0.88
C VAL A 436 13.78 28.32 -0.95
N SER A 437 14.48 28.93 0.01
CA SER A 437 15.95 28.93 0.04
C SER A 437 16.54 27.52 0.20
N SER A 438 15.86 26.62 0.88
CA SER A 438 16.30 25.21 1.01
C SER A 438 16.30 24.45 -0.30
N PHE A 439 15.54 24.89 -1.31
CA PHE A 439 15.59 24.28 -2.65
C PHE A 439 16.94 24.54 -3.33
N ASP A 440 17.49 25.74 -3.21
CA ASP A 440 18.79 26.08 -3.77
C ASP A 440 19.94 25.36 -3.06
N GLU A 441 19.87 25.18 -1.74
CA GLU A 441 20.87 24.46 -0.95
C GLU A 441 20.88 22.94 -1.24
N ASN A 442 19.73 22.32 -1.38
CA ASN A 442 19.63 20.89 -1.73
C ASN A 442 20.18 20.60 -3.13
N ILE A 443 20.08 21.54 -4.05
CA ILE A 443 20.69 21.48 -5.38
C ILE A 443 22.23 21.51 -5.28
N ALA A 444 22.79 22.25 -4.32
CA ALA A 444 24.23 22.40 -4.15
C ALA A 444 24.90 21.19 -3.46
N LEU A 445 24.19 20.48 -2.54
CA LEU A 445 24.73 19.38 -1.74
C LEU A 445 24.80 18.04 -2.48
N ASN A 446 23.97 17.83 -3.52
CA ASN A 446 23.86 16.54 -4.19
C ASN A 446 24.85 16.28 -5.34
N GLY A 447 25.95 17.02 -5.49
CA GLY A 447 27.16 16.69 -6.26
C GLY A 447 27.00 16.10 -7.67
N GLY A 448 25.80 15.89 -8.15
CA GLY A 448 25.46 15.40 -9.47
C GLY A 448 24.79 16.50 -10.28
N ALA A 449 25.06 16.56 -11.57
CA ALA A 449 24.66 17.58 -12.55
C ALA A 449 23.51 18.47 -12.05
N ARG A 450 23.83 19.74 -11.73
CA ARG A 450 22.89 20.76 -11.24
C ARG A 450 21.58 20.67 -12.03
N ARG A 451 20.53 20.11 -11.45
CA ARG A 451 19.18 20.43 -11.85
C ARG A 451 18.85 21.77 -11.18
N SER A 452 19.35 22.84 -11.74
CA SER A 452 18.79 24.16 -11.47
C SER A 452 17.29 24.08 -11.66
N LEU A 453 16.51 24.80 -10.82
CA LEU A 453 15.11 25.06 -11.15
C LEU A 453 15.03 25.43 -12.64
N PRO A 454 13.99 24.95 -13.36
CA PRO A 454 13.81 25.31 -14.75
C PRO A 454 13.87 26.84 -14.90
N GLU A 455 14.66 27.33 -15.84
CA GLU A 455 14.82 28.78 -16.08
C GLU A 455 13.48 29.48 -16.35
N SER A 456 12.46 28.71 -16.72
CA SER A 456 11.09 29.17 -16.94
C SER A 456 10.31 29.44 -15.65
N ILE A 457 10.84 29.17 -14.45
CA ILE A 457 10.12 29.35 -13.19
C ILE A 457 10.71 30.45 -12.33
N THR A 458 9.83 31.34 -11.87
CA THR A 458 10.13 32.33 -10.82
C THR A 458 9.36 31.97 -9.57
N ILE A 459 10.03 31.78 -8.43
CA ILE A 459 9.38 31.45 -7.15
C ILE A 459 9.30 32.72 -6.29
N VAL A 460 8.11 33.01 -5.79
CA VAL A 460 7.84 34.12 -4.88
C VAL A 460 7.43 33.57 -3.50
N PRO A 461 8.29 33.61 -2.48
CA PRO A 461 7.89 33.19 -1.15
C PRO A 461 6.98 34.23 -0.50
N MET A 462 5.90 33.79 0.13
CA MET A 462 4.94 34.64 0.81
C MET A 462 4.54 34.05 2.15
N GLU A 463 4.71 34.83 3.23
CA GLU A 463 4.38 34.36 4.57
C GLU A 463 2.85 34.25 4.75
N PHE A 464 2.39 33.06 5.12
CA PHE A 464 1.00 32.77 5.36
C PHE A 464 0.79 32.07 6.71
N ASP A 465 -0.08 32.65 7.53
CA ASP A 465 -0.48 32.04 8.81
C ASP A 465 -1.94 31.63 8.79
N LEU A 466 -2.19 30.32 8.80
CA LEU A 466 -3.52 29.71 8.78
C LEU A 466 -4.42 30.21 9.92
N ASN A 467 -3.85 30.60 11.06
CA ASN A 467 -4.63 31.10 12.21
C ASN A 467 -5.10 32.55 12.05
N ARG A 468 -4.73 33.21 10.96
CA ARG A 468 -5.00 34.62 10.73
C ARG A 468 -5.73 34.83 9.39
N ARG A 469 -7.02 35.04 9.47
CA ARG A 469 -7.86 35.28 8.29
C ARG A 469 -7.32 36.37 7.36
N TRP A 470 -6.81 37.47 7.92
CA TRP A 470 -6.25 38.58 7.15
C TRP A 470 -5.01 38.16 6.33
N SER A 471 -4.34 37.05 6.67
CA SER A 471 -3.23 36.53 5.85
C SER A 471 -3.68 36.15 4.45
N LEU A 472 -4.94 35.81 4.24
CA LEU A 472 -5.49 35.47 2.93
C LEU A 472 -5.85 36.74 2.14
N GLU A 473 -6.22 37.83 2.83
CA GLU A 473 -6.62 39.10 2.21
C GLU A 473 -5.44 39.84 1.49
N GLN A 474 -4.20 39.39 1.73
CA GLN A 474 -3.03 39.91 1.02
C GLN A 474 -2.88 39.37 -0.42
N PHE A 475 -3.64 38.32 -0.78
CA PHE A 475 -3.62 37.76 -2.11
C PHE A 475 -4.83 38.26 -2.91
N ASP A 476 -4.60 38.77 -4.11
CA ASP A 476 -5.66 38.89 -5.08
C ASP A 476 -5.80 37.53 -5.80
N LEU A 477 -6.75 36.73 -5.30
CA LEU A 477 -6.92 35.35 -5.78
C LEU A 477 -7.36 35.28 -7.25
N SER A 478 -7.84 36.37 -7.83
CA SER A 478 -8.25 36.44 -9.24
C SER A 478 -7.07 36.58 -10.20
N ASP A 479 -5.89 36.93 -9.70
CA ASP A 479 -4.66 37.07 -10.50
C ASP A 479 -4.00 35.71 -10.78
N TYR A 480 -4.45 34.64 -10.12
CA TYR A 480 -3.86 33.34 -10.32
C TYR A 480 -4.66 32.46 -11.28
N ASP A 481 -3.95 31.79 -12.18
CA ASP A 481 -4.55 30.83 -13.13
C ASP A 481 -4.95 29.51 -12.43
N SER A 482 -4.27 29.14 -11.32
CA SER A 482 -4.58 27.95 -10.54
C SER A 482 -4.09 28.08 -9.10
N ILE A 483 -4.81 27.44 -8.18
CA ILE A 483 -4.45 27.36 -6.75
C ILE A 483 -4.25 25.90 -6.35
N PHE A 484 -3.11 25.61 -5.71
CA PHE A 484 -2.84 24.32 -5.10
C PHE A 484 -2.93 24.41 -3.59
N VAL A 485 -3.56 23.43 -2.97
CA VAL A 485 -3.53 23.23 -1.53
C VAL A 485 -3.01 21.84 -1.25
N LEU A 486 -1.76 21.74 -0.79
CA LEU A 486 -1.08 20.47 -0.58
C LEU A 486 -1.10 20.07 0.88
N ALA A 487 -1.30 18.78 1.13
CA ALA A 487 -1.22 18.22 2.48
C ALA A 487 0.23 18.17 2.97
N ASP A 488 0.48 18.55 4.23
CA ASP A 488 1.79 18.42 4.84
C ASP A 488 1.99 17.01 5.42
N GLU A 489 2.63 16.15 4.67
CA GLU A 489 2.91 14.78 5.09
C GLU A 489 3.88 14.69 6.30
N SER A 490 4.50 15.79 6.74
CA SER A 490 5.41 15.79 7.88
C SER A 490 4.71 15.77 9.25
N VAL A 491 3.40 16.04 9.27
CA VAL A 491 2.55 16.00 10.46
C VAL A 491 1.60 14.80 10.42
N SER A 492 0.78 14.60 11.46
CA SER A 492 -0.23 13.52 11.44
C SER A 492 -1.25 13.74 10.31
N ASN A 493 -1.89 12.65 9.80
CA ASN A 493 -2.92 12.78 8.76
C ASN A 493 -4.05 13.72 9.16
N VAL A 494 -4.49 13.62 10.42
CA VAL A 494 -5.58 14.43 10.95
C VAL A 494 -5.20 15.91 10.97
N ASP A 495 -3.96 16.23 11.34
CA ASP A 495 -3.49 17.62 11.37
C ASP A 495 -3.25 18.16 9.96
N ALA A 496 -2.69 17.34 9.06
CA ALA A 496 -2.47 17.70 7.66
C ALA A 496 -3.77 18.00 6.95
N ASP A 497 -4.74 17.09 6.98
CA ASP A 497 -6.04 17.25 6.35
C ASP A 497 -6.88 18.35 7.01
N SER A 498 -6.77 18.53 8.33
CA SER A 498 -7.43 19.63 9.03
C SER A 498 -6.89 20.98 8.57
N SER A 499 -5.59 21.11 8.37
CA SER A 499 -4.98 22.32 7.84
C SER A 499 -5.44 22.60 6.40
N THR A 500 -5.45 21.57 5.55
CA THR A 500 -5.97 21.64 4.18
C THR A 500 -7.44 22.07 4.17
N ALA A 501 -8.28 21.44 4.98
CA ALA A 501 -9.71 21.78 5.09
C ALA A 501 -9.92 23.21 5.57
N MET A 502 -9.12 23.70 6.51
CA MET A 502 -9.19 25.08 6.99
C MET A 502 -8.83 26.08 5.90
N ILE A 503 -7.76 25.83 5.11
CA ILE A 503 -7.41 26.69 3.96
C ILE A 503 -8.57 26.73 2.98
N MET A 504 -9.20 25.59 2.71
CA MET A 504 -10.33 25.51 1.81
C MET A 504 -11.53 26.31 2.29
N LEU A 505 -11.88 26.23 3.58
CA LEU A 505 -12.96 27.03 4.16
C LEU A 505 -12.68 28.53 4.09
N LEU A 506 -11.42 28.94 4.29
CA LEU A 506 -11.01 30.33 4.13
C LEU A 506 -11.13 30.81 2.68
N LEU A 507 -10.69 30.00 1.70
CA LEU A 507 -10.83 30.29 0.28
C LEU A 507 -12.31 30.43 -0.12
N GLU A 508 -13.18 29.51 0.33
CA GLU A 508 -14.62 29.60 0.08
C GLU A 508 -15.26 30.87 0.64
N ASP A 509 -14.87 31.28 1.83
CA ASP A 509 -15.40 32.53 2.42
C ASP A 509 -15.02 33.76 1.59
N VAL A 510 -13.82 33.79 1.01
CA VAL A 510 -13.38 34.86 0.09
C VAL A 510 -14.20 34.82 -1.20
N PHE A 511 -14.32 33.65 -1.83
CA PHE A 511 -15.04 33.52 -3.10
C PHE A 511 -16.54 33.78 -2.98
N ARG A 512 -17.18 33.52 -1.84
CA ARG A 512 -18.59 33.87 -1.57
C ARG A 512 -18.85 35.38 -1.60
N LYS A 513 -17.82 36.19 -1.41
CA LYS A 513 -17.94 37.65 -1.44
C LYS A 513 -17.91 38.25 -2.85
N GLY A 514 -17.68 37.44 -3.86
CA GLY A 514 -17.62 37.80 -5.28
C GLY A 514 -16.21 37.70 -5.82
N GLY A 515 -16.07 37.30 -7.08
CA GLY A 515 -14.83 37.13 -7.79
C GLY A 515 -14.86 35.92 -8.71
N VAL A 516 -13.93 35.88 -9.68
CA VAL A 516 -13.69 34.70 -10.50
C VAL A 516 -12.93 33.67 -9.64
N VAL A 517 -13.46 32.46 -9.55
CA VAL A 517 -12.80 31.37 -8.82
C VAL A 517 -11.84 30.66 -9.77
N PRO A 518 -10.53 30.73 -9.54
CA PRO A 518 -9.59 29.95 -10.32
C PRO A 518 -9.75 28.46 -10.01
N PRO A 519 -9.30 27.55 -10.89
CA PRO A 519 -9.24 26.11 -10.59
C PRO A 519 -8.43 25.85 -9.32
N ILE A 520 -9.01 25.06 -8.40
CA ILE A 520 -8.35 24.69 -7.15
C ILE A 520 -8.08 23.20 -7.18
N VAL A 521 -6.83 22.81 -6.94
CA VAL A 521 -6.41 21.41 -6.81
C VAL A 521 -5.99 21.15 -5.37
N VAL A 522 -6.65 20.17 -4.75
CA VAL A 522 -6.47 19.87 -3.34
C VAL A 522 -5.91 18.48 -3.15
N GLU A 523 -4.83 18.35 -2.40
CA GLU A 523 -4.34 17.07 -1.91
C GLU A 523 -4.93 16.76 -0.55
N LEU A 524 -5.49 15.56 -0.41
CA LEU A 524 -5.99 14.99 0.84
C LEU A 524 -5.30 13.66 1.11
N LEU A 525 -5.10 13.35 2.39
CA LEU A 525 -4.52 12.08 2.84
C LEU A 525 -5.60 11.06 3.24
N ASP A 526 -6.80 11.51 3.63
CA ASP A 526 -7.91 10.65 4.06
C ASP A 526 -9.19 10.98 3.27
N SER A 527 -9.83 9.94 2.74
CA SER A 527 -11.12 10.05 2.04
C SER A 527 -12.25 10.61 2.89
N LYS A 528 -12.20 10.44 4.21
CA LYS A 528 -13.20 11.00 5.15
C LYS A 528 -13.22 12.53 5.10
N THR A 529 -12.07 13.16 4.91
CA THR A 529 -11.96 14.61 4.77
C THR A 529 -12.64 15.11 3.50
N LYS A 530 -12.56 14.34 2.40
CA LYS A 530 -13.28 14.65 1.17
C LYS A 530 -14.79 14.74 1.39
N ASP A 531 -15.35 13.84 2.22
CA ASP A 531 -16.78 13.85 2.53
C ASP A 531 -17.21 15.10 3.29
N LEU A 532 -16.34 15.69 4.10
CA LEU A 532 -16.59 16.95 4.80
C LEU A 532 -16.59 18.15 3.85
N LEU A 533 -15.86 18.05 2.74
CA LEU A 533 -15.73 19.12 1.74
C LEU A 533 -16.71 18.98 0.56
N LYS A 534 -17.70 18.08 0.62
CA LYS A 534 -18.66 17.82 -0.48
C LYS A 534 -19.48 19.04 -0.93
N HIS A 535 -19.63 20.03 -0.09
CA HIS A 535 -20.37 21.26 -0.42
C HIS A 535 -19.47 22.40 -0.90
N SER A 536 -18.18 22.13 -1.02
CA SER A 536 -17.20 23.09 -1.52
C SER A 536 -17.30 23.24 -3.05
N THR A 537 -17.03 24.43 -3.53
CA THR A 537 -16.92 24.73 -4.97
C THR A 537 -15.65 24.13 -5.60
N ILE A 538 -14.90 23.32 -4.86
CA ILE A 538 -13.68 22.66 -5.30
C ILE A 538 -14.00 21.69 -6.42
N ILE A 539 -13.28 21.81 -7.52
CA ILE A 539 -13.45 20.96 -8.68
C ILE A 539 -12.61 19.69 -8.56
N ASP A 540 -11.35 19.80 -8.10
CA ASP A 540 -10.42 18.68 -8.05
C ASP A 540 -9.83 18.41 -6.68
N SER A 541 -10.10 17.21 -6.15
CA SER A 541 -9.45 16.69 -4.96
C SER A 541 -8.79 15.32 -5.24
N VAL A 542 -7.52 15.20 -4.94
CA VAL A 542 -6.75 13.97 -5.09
C VAL A 542 -6.45 13.39 -3.70
N ILE A 543 -6.92 12.16 -3.46
CA ILE A 543 -6.60 11.45 -2.22
C ILE A 543 -5.33 10.65 -2.47
N SER A 544 -4.19 11.21 -2.07
CA SER A 544 -2.86 10.67 -2.41
C SER A 544 -2.65 9.25 -1.89
N THR A 545 -3.12 8.92 -0.69
CA THR A 545 -2.98 7.58 -0.12
C THR A 545 -3.77 6.53 -0.89
N GLU A 546 -4.99 6.83 -1.32
CA GLU A 546 -5.82 5.90 -2.11
C GLU A 546 -5.27 5.72 -3.52
N PHE A 547 -4.85 6.82 -4.14
CA PHE A 547 -4.35 6.83 -5.50
C PHE A 547 -3.07 6.01 -5.65
N VAL A 548 -2.08 6.26 -4.80
CA VAL A 548 -0.81 5.52 -4.82
C VAL A 548 -1.02 4.05 -4.45
N SER A 549 -1.87 3.77 -3.47
CA SER A 549 -2.20 2.39 -3.06
C SER A 549 -2.84 1.60 -4.19
N ALA A 550 -3.71 2.22 -4.97
CA ALA A 550 -4.35 1.59 -6.13
C ALA A 550 -3.32 1.18 -7.19
N ILE A 551 -2.41 2.08 -7.53
CA ILE A 551 -1.36 1.82 -8.52
C ILE A 551 -0.41 0.73 -8.02
N LEU A 552 0.07 0.81 -6.78
CA LEU A 552 0.92 -0.23 -6.19
C LEU A 552 0.27 -1.61 -6.26
N LEU A 553 -1.00 -1.70 -5.88
CA LEU A 553 -1.73 -2.97 -5.90
C LEU A 553 -1.92 -3.48 -7.32
N GLN A 554 -2.29 -2.62 -8.25
CA GLN A 554 -2.51 -3.00 -9.65
C GLN A 554 -1.22 -3.47 -10.31
N VAL A 555 -0.10 -2.77 -10.09
CA VAL A 555 1.22 -3.18 -10.59
C VAL A 555 1.68 -4.48 -9.93
N ALA A 556 1.44 -4.68 -8.62
CA ALA A 556 1.78 -5.93 -7.94
C ALA A 556 1.01 -7.14 -8.51
N THR A 557 -0.27 -6.95 -8.84
CA THR A 557 -1.11 -8.01 -9.42
C THR A 557 -0.84 -8.23 -10.90
N ASN A 558 -0.51 -7.17 -11.63
CA ASN A 558 -0.26 -7.17 -13.06
C ASN A 558 0.95 -6.31 -13.42
N PRO A 559 2.17 -6.86 -13.42
CA PRO A 559 3.41 -6.09 -13.63
C PRO A 559 3.48 -5.31 -14.93
N PHE A 560 2.78 -5.73 -15.99
CA PHE A 560 2.74 -5.00 -17.26
C PHE A 560 2.13 -3.60 -17.14
N LEU A 561 1.33 -3.35 -16.10
CA LEU A 561 0.70 -2.05 -15.87
C LEU A 561 1.72 -0.93 -15.55
N GLU A 562 2.90 -1.28 -15.07
CA GLU A 562 3.97 -0.31 -14.84
C GLU A 562 4.30 0.46 -16.12
N SER A 563 4.41 -0.22 -17.27
CA SER A 563 4.68 0.44 -18.55
C SER A 563 3.53 1.35 -19.01
N ILE A 564 2.28 0.95 -18.75
CA ILE A 564 1.09 1.77 -19.06
C ILE A 564 1.05 3.01 -18.18
N TYR A 565 1.25 2.85 -16.87
CA TYR A 565 1.22 3.97 -15.93
C TYR A 565 2.41 4.93 -16.16
N SER A 566 3.58 4.39 -16.46
CA SER A 566 4.73 5.20 -16.84
C SER A 566 4.41 6.08 -18.05
N GLU A 567 3.75 5.55 -19.07
CA GLU A 567 3.39 6.29 -20.27
C GLU A 567 2.27 7.31 -20.01
N LEU A 568 1.22 6.94 -19.26
CA LEU A 568 0.11 7.84 -18.91
C LEU A 568 0.50 9.01 -18.00
N ILE A 569 1.57 8.82 -17.21
CA ILE A 569 2.00 9.79 -16.20
C ILE A 569 3.26 10.53 -16.66
N ASN A 570 3.93 10.08 -17.71
CA ASN A 570 5.18 10.69 -18.18
C ASN A 570 4.94 12.07 -18.77
N ALA A 571 5.75 13.04 -18.35
CA ALA A 571 5.62 14.45 -18.74
C ALA A 571 5.81 14.73 -20.25
N GLY A 572 6.44 13.82 -20.99
CA GLY A 572 6.64 13.92 -22.44
C GLY A 572 5.84 12.90 -23.24
N GLY A 573 4.96 12.13 -22.58
CA GLY A 573 4.17 11.07 -23.19
C GLY A 573 2.80 11.52 -23.65
N ILE A 574 1.85 10.59 -23.59
CA ILE A 574 0.46 10.84 -23.92
C ILE A 574 -0.24 11.53 -22.76
N GLU A 575 -0.96 12.59 -23.09
CA GLU A 575 -1.81 13.30 -22.14
C GLU A 575 -3.28 12.92 -22.32
N MET A 576 -3.99 12.78 -21.22
CA MET A 576 -5.44 12.79 -21.23
C MET A 576 -5.93 14.23 -21.40
N GLY A 577 -7.05 14.45 -22.12
CA GLY A 577 -7.64 15.76 -22.38
C GLY A 577 -9.15 15.76 -22.30
N PHE A 578 -9.74 16.83 -21.75
CA PHE A 578 -11.13 17.15 -22.01
C PHE A 578 -11.22 17.94 -23.30
N ARG A 579 -12.09 17.50 -24.21
CA ARG A 579 -12.31 18.17 -25.49
C ARG A 579 -13.76 18.61 -25.65
N PRO A 580 -14.03 19.91 -25.76
CA PRO A 580 -15.34 20.41 -26.19
C PRO A 580 -15.67 19.89 -27.59
N LEU A 581 -16.93 19.67 -27.88
CA LEU A 581 -17.39 19.15 -29.18
C LEU A 581 -17.12 20.13 -30.32
N ASP A 582 -17.02 21.41 -30.01
CA ASP A 582 -16.65 22.49 -31.00
C ASP A 582 -15.30 22.21 -31.65
N ASN A 583 -14.36 21.61 -30.93
CA ASN A 583 -13.04 21.31 -31.46
C ASN A 583 -13.08 20.31 -32.62
N TYR A 584 -14.15 19.57 -32.77
CA TYR A 584 -14.34 18.60 -33.84
C TYR A 584 -15.44 19.03 -34.87
N ASN A 585 -15.99 20.24 -34.74
CA ASN A 585 -17.15 20.72 -35.54
C ASN A 585 -18.38 19.80 -35.44
N MET A 586 -18.68 19.29 -34.26
CA MET A 586 -19.69 18.26 -34.01
C MET A 586 -20.94 18.76 -33.31
N LEU A 587 -21.01 20.02 -32.87
CA LEU A 587 -22.17 20.57 -32.17
C LEU A 587 -23.45 20.44 -32.97
N GLY A 588 -24.50 19.95 -32.27
CA GLY A 588 -25.85 19.88 -32.87
C GLY A 588 -26.09 18.73 -33.86
N LYS A 589 -25.13 17.84 -34.04
CA LYS A 589 -25.27 16.65 -34.90
C LYS A 589 -25.56 15.40 -34.06
N SER A 590 -26.55 14.61 -34.46
CA SER A 590 -26.75 13.28 -33.90
C SER A 590 -25.73 12.34 -34.52
N MET A 591 -24.77 11.88 -33.74
CA MET A 591 -23.64 11.07 -34.18
C MET A 591 -23.52 9.80 -33.30
N GLY A 592 -23.05 8.72 -33.89
CA GLY A 592 -22.68 7.52 -33.18
C GLY A 592 -21.22 7.54 -32.72
N TYR A 593 -20.82 6.56 -31.89
CA TYR A 593 -19.45 6.44 -31.38
C TYR A 593 -18.40 6.40 -32.50
N SER A 594 -18.69 5.69 -33.60
CA SER A 594 -17.80 5.60 -34.78
C SER A 594 -17.52 6.94 -35.42
N ASP A 595 -18.53 7.84 -35.47
CA ASP A 595 -18.36 9.17 -36.04
C ASP A 595 -17.46 10.05 -35.16
N TYR A 596 -17.68 9.99 -33.84
CA TYR A 596 -16.81 10.71 -32.87
C TYR A 596 -15.37 10.20 -32.96
N LEU A 597 -15.16 8.88 -33.00
CA LEU A 597 -13.84 8.27 -33.11
C LEU A 597 -13.11 8.67 -34.39
N SER A 598 -13.83 8.69 -35.53
CA SER A 598 -13.31 9.08 -36.84
C SER A 598 -12.82 10.53 -36.85
N HIS A 599 -13.51 11.45 -36.14
CA HIS A 599 -13.08 12.84 -36.03
C HIS A 599 -11.90 13.02 -35.06
N ALA A 600 -11.89 12.26 -33.98
CA ALA A 600 -10.78 12.28 -33.02
C ALA A 600 -9.48 11.79 -33.68
N PHE A 601 -9.54 10.69 -34.44
CA PHE A 601 -8.37 10.21 -35.19
C PHE A 601 -7.87 11.18 -36.24
N ALA A 602 -8.76 12.02 -36.84
CA ALA A 602 -8.33 13.05 -37.78
C ALA A 602 -7.41 14.13 -37.17
N VAL A 603 -7.40 14.23 -35.82
CA VAL A 603 -6.50 15.11 -35.05
C VAL A 603 -5.53 14.33 -34.16
N ASN A 604 -5.37 13.04 -34.40
CA ASN A 604 -4.48 12.13 -33.65
C ASN A 604 -4.86 11.98 -32.17
N GLU A 605 -6.15 12.04 -31.87
CA GLU A 605 -6.69 11.83 -30.52
C GLU A 605 -7.52 10.53 -30.46
N LEU A 606 -7.50 9.88 -29.30
CA LEU A 606 -8.23 8.64 -29.05
C LEU A 606 -9.23 8.84 -27.92
N ILE A 607 -10.51 8.53 -28.18
CA ILE A 607 -11.58 8.70 -27.21
C ILE A 607 -11.57 7.54 -26.21
N ILE A 608 -11.50 7.86 -24.92
CA ILE A 608 -11.58 6.86 -23.84
C ILE A 608 -12.86 6.99 -23.01
N GLY A 609 -13.60 8.08 -23.20
CA GLY A 609 -14.84 8.33 -22.47
C GLY A 609 -15.43 9.68 -22.76
N TYR A 610 -16.38 10.09 -21.94
CA TYR A 610 -17.01 11.40 -22.00
C TYR A 610 -17.41 11.89 -20.60
N GLN A 611 -17.63 13.18 -20.48
CA GLN A 611 -18.17 13.86 -19.32
C GLN A 611 -19.50 14.51 -19.67
N LEU A 612 -20.52 14.26 -18.85
CA LEU A 612 -21.82 14.90 -18.95
C LEU A 612 -21.91 16.10 -18.01
N GLY A 613 -22.21 17.25 -18.57
CA GLY A 613 -22.33 18.50 -17.82
C GLY A 613 -20.99 19.11 -17.40
N ASP A 614 -21.10 20.28 -16.76
CA ASP A 614 -19.97 21.07 -16.25
C ASP A 614 -19.97 21.13 -14.72
N GLY A 615 -18.81 21.43 -14.13
CA GLY A 615 -18.66 21.72 -12.71
C GLY A 615 -18.51 20.48 -11.80
N PRO A 616 -18.72 20.65 -10.50
CA PRO A 616 -18.42 19.62 -9.49
C PRO A 616 -19.32 18.37 -9.59
N ASP A 617 -20.54 18.51 -10.13
CA ASP A 617 -21.51 17.42 -10.27
C ASP A 617 -21.44 16.71 -11.63
N ALA A 618 -20.48 17.10 -12.50
CA ALA A 618 -20.33 16.49 -13.80
C ALA A 618 -20.00 14.99 -13.72
N GLU A 619 -20.72 14.18 -14.48
CA GLU A 619 -20.55 12.73 -14.50
C GLU A 619 -19.48 12.32 -15.51
N VAL A 620 -18.47 11.60 -15.06
CA VAL A 620 -17.40 11.02 -15.89
C VAL A 620 -17.75 9.57 -16.23
N ILE A 621 -17.75 9.22 -17.52
CA ILE A 621 -18.00 7.86 -18.00
C ILE A 621 -16.80 7.42 -18.83
N LEU A 622 -16.09 6.40 -18.36
CA LEU A 622 -14.97 5.75 -19.05
C LEU A 622 -15.42 4.40 -19.60
N ASN A 623 -14.82 3.95 -20.68
CA ASN A 623 -15.21 2.76 -21.40
C ASN A 623 -16.73 2.73 -21.70
N PRO A 624 -17.26 3.71 -22.44
CA PRO A 624 -18.69 3.82 -22.71
C PRO A 624 -19.18 2.65 -23.56
N ASP A 625 -20.43 2.27 -23.33
CA ASP A 625 -21.12 1.34 -24.21
C ASP A 625 -21.39 2.03 -25.56
N ARG A 626 -20.88 1.43 -26.62
CA ARG A 626 -20.95 2.01 -27.96
C ARG A 626 -22.35 2.00 -28.55
N SER A 627 -23.18 1.05 -28.15
CA SER A 627 -24.57 0.92 -28.61
C SER A 627 -25.47 1.98 -27.99
N THR A 628 -25.13 2.46 -26.81
CA THR A 628 -25.89 3.47 -26.04
C THR A 628 -25.13 4.78 -25.90
N PHE A 629 -24.17 5.05 -26.80
CA PHE A 629 -23.40 6.30 -26.76
C PHE A 629 -24.33 7.49 -26.94
N PRO A 630 -24.40 8.45 -25.98
CA PRO A 630 -25.38 9.52 -26.02
C PRO A 630 -25.03 10.57 -27.08
N SER A 631 -26.06 11.28 -27.55
CA SER A 631 -25.83 12.53 -28.28
C SER A 631 -25.39 13.62 -27.30
N LEU A 632 -24.13 14.00 -27.39
CA LEU A 632 -23.51 14.98 -26.53
C LEU A 632 -23.94 16.40 -26.90
N ASN A 633 -24.01 17.30 -25.91
CA ASN A 633 -24.40 18.70 -26.07
C ASN A 633 -23.20 19.66 -25.79
N SER A 634 -23.39 20.95 -25.87
CA SER A 634 -22.32 21.97 -25.72
C SER A 634 -21.69 22.02 -24.33
N ARG A 635 -22.33 21.45 -23.28
CA ARG A 635 -21.78 21.37 -21.92
C ARG A 635 -21.01 20.07 -21.68
N ASP A 636 -21.16 19.11 -22.59
CA ASP A 636 -20.51 17.82 -22.48
C ASP A 636 -19.12 17.88 -23.12
N ARG A 637 -18.23 17.01 -22.69
CA ARG A 637 -16.86 16.95 -23.18
C ARG A 637 -16.46 15.51 -23.46
N LEU A 638 -15.67 15.31 -24.50
CA LEU A 638 -14.99 14.04 -24.73
C LEU A 638 -13.74 13.96 -23.86
N ILE A 639 -13.46 12.74 -23.39
CA ILE A 639 -12.20 12.42 -22.68
C ILE A 639 -11.34 11.67 -23.66
N VAL A 640 -10.18 12.24 -23.98
CA VAL A 640 -9.29 11.73 -25.02
C VAL A 640 -7.88 11.49 -24.51
N LEU A 641 -7.17 10.58 -25.17
CA LEU A 641 -5.72 10.47 -25.14
C LEU A 641 -5.16 11.18 -26.35
N ALA A 642 -4.18 12.06 -26.15
CA ALA A 642 -3.56 12.85 -27.22
C ALA A 642 -2.05 12.85 -27.05
N GLN A 643 -1.28 12.75 -28.14
CA GLN A 643 0.14 13.07 -28.11
C GLN A 643 0.30 14.57 -27.88
N GLN A 644 1.30 14.94 -27.07
CA GLN A 644 1.67 16.34 -26.91
C GLN A 644 2.18 16.88 -28.24
N LEU A 645 1.33 17.56 -28.97
CA LEU A 645 1.75 18.41 -30.08
C LEU A 645 2.12 19.78 -29.50
N TYR A 646 3.33 19.88 -28.96
CA TYR A 646 3.91 21.17 -28.60
C TYR A 646 4.73 21.67 -29.73
N THR A 647 4.41 22.85 -30.18
CA THR A 647 5.33 23.77 -30.86
C THR A 647 5.81 24.78 -29.84
#